data_cc7ea7bf87afe1ff43ccc6770b3ec270
#
_entry.id   cc7ea7bf87afe1ff43ccc6770b3ec270
#
_cell.length_a   1.000
_cell.length_b   1.000
_cell.length_c   1.000
_cell.angle_alpha   90.00
_cell.angle_beta   90.00
_cell.angle_gamma   90.00
#
_symmetry.space_group_name_H-M   'P 1'
#
loop_
_entity.id
_entity.type
_entity.pdbx_description
1 polymer ?
#
loop_
_entity_poly.entity_id
_entity_poly.type
_entity_poly.pdbx_seq_one_letter_code
_entity_poly.pdbx_strand_id
1 'polypeptide(L)'
;MLMWNPSKLTTAGKALLAKAQAGQTSIQITKAQTGSGSYSSGENIESRTALKTPKQTFPIQNKVISDADSTVILKIAITNKSESETLSTGYDITEFGIFAQDPQKGEILYSIATASTSDYMPAYNGVLPSVINMSYYLEVSNAENVTINSAGALALQADLEALEARVTTIEKNKVELLGVRRKVDASSYAWERIGDAVGMVCKAAVGNGTVQNDMMSHYPFSEMRPCNLAEDRTVNAYLGDATFQWDGTNGDVMLEVPMTYTGRWFETDADGVKWEYRAISSAQIGHLHLDHLFTDGADRRISEKVYLPIFPGSIEHIESSTQSEEVSVRSVAVDVLRSRAGYMPAHNKTCGQFRILCKTKGDNWYLDDVWAMHFLDTCYIVMFANTHAQGTLGPGRTEFPEDGTKGLALQERTGNYITVAKDYGNRFAIGQGISIGNGLWSQSLAADRLVTKIEDSTEVENAVCVYFDGDPVAITTTSVLWSSVQPTGATIGMASPNGRVEGKTPGMSAIRFLWIEDWYGNIWQFRDGDNIQKYQHYYCNDRSAYADKVYNGSYFKVGYVAGTAEGYVKTFGYDPEWSEIEICTENGASSNTYFCDYYYAAEGGEVVISGGSVLRGAGSGPFSRHCSNSAGASIWYFGGRPQARK
;
A
#
# COMPACT_ATOMS: atom_id res chain seq x y z
N MET A 1 -14.80 19.04 43.89
CA MET A 1 -13.39 18.79 43.48
C MET A 1 -12.60 18.62 44.75
N LEU A 2 -12.05 17.44 44.98
CA LEU A 2 -11.22 17.10 46.14
C LEU A 2 -10.07 18.08 46.24
N MET A 3 -9.88 18.74 47.37
CA MET A 3 -8.71 19.56 47.62
C MET A 3 -7.89 18.96 48.74
N TRP A 4 -6.77 18.35 48.38
CA TRP A 4 -5.77 17.87 49.33
C TRP A 4 -4.78 18.98 49.67
N ASN A 5 -4.43 19.06 50.93
CA ASN A 5 -3.26 19.84 51.33
C ASN A 5 -2.00 19.14 50.80
N PRO A 6 -0.91 19.88 50.51
CA PRO A 6 0.35 19.26 50.11
C PRO A 6 0.77 18.13 51.06
N SER A 7 1.19 17.01 50.50
CA SER A 7 1.68 15.88 51.28
C SER A 7 2.94 16.26 52.06
N LYS A 8 3.10 15.70 53.27
CA LYS A 8 4.29 15.93 54.11
C LYS A 8 4.94 14.61 54.48
N LEU A 9 6.26 14.57 54.42
CA LEU A 9 7.03 13.46 54.99
C LEU A 9 6.92 13.50 56.52
N THR A 10 6.69 12.34 57.10
CA THR A 10 6.74 12.21 58.57
C THR A 10 8.19 12.30 59.06
N THR A 11 8.39 12.48 60.35
CA THR A 11 9.73 12.43 60.98
C THR A 11 10.45 11.11 60.66
N ALA A 12 9.72 9.99 60.68
CA ALA A 12 10.24 8.69 60.29
C ALA A 12 10.54 8.61 58.79
N GLY A 13 9.67 9.19 57.95
CA GLY A 13 9.85 9.27 56.50
C GLY A 13 11.08 10.09 56.09
N LYS A 14 11.27 11.27 56.76
CA LYS A 14 12.48 12.09 56.54
C LYS A 14 13.76 11.34 56.91
N ALA A 15 13.74 10.56 58.00
CA ALA A 15 14.88 9.75 58.43
C ALA A 15 15.17 8.62 57.42
N LEU A 16 14.15 7.95 56.89
CA LEU A 16 14.32 6.93 55.85
C LEU A 16 14.84 7.53 54.53
N LEU A 17 14.33 8.71 54.14
CA LEU A 17 14.81 9.43 52.97
C LEU A 17 16.31 9.79 53.10
N ALA A 18 16.73 10.28 54.26
CA ALA A 18 18.13 10.59 54.50
C ALA A 18 19.06 9.37 54.42
N LYS A 19 18.62 8.21 54.94
CA LYS A 19 19.35 6.93 54.77
C LYS A 19 19.44 6.52 53.29
N ALA A 20 18.36 6.68 52.52
CA ALA A 20 18.35 6.37 51.10
C ALA A 20 19.28 7.30 50.29
N GLN A 21 19.29 8.60 50.62
CA GLN A 21 20.21 9.58 50.03
C GLN A 21 21.67 9.27 50.32
N ALA A 22 21.96 8.73 51.53
CA ALA A 22 23.29 8.27 51.90
C ALA A 22 23.68 6.91 51.27
N GLY A 23 22.86 6.32 50.42
CA GLY A 23 23.12 5.03 49.79
C GLY A 23 23.02 3.81 50.72
N GLN A 24 22.46 3.99 51.91
CA GLN A 24 22.38 2.94 52.96
C GLN A 24 21.18 2.00 52.75
N THR A 25 20.14 2.44 52.02
CA THR A 25 18.94 1.65 51.72
C THR A 25 18.19 2.24 50.51
N SER A 26 17.21 1.51 50.00
CA SER A 26 16.20 2.03 49.07
C SER A 26 14.89 2.33 49.80
N ILE A 27 14.04 3.17 49.23
CA ILE A 27 12.69 3.46 49.76
C ILE A 27 11.74 2.44 49.12
N GLN A 28 11.31 1.46 49.90
CA GLN A 28 10.33 0.47 49.48
C GLN A 28 8.95 0.87 49.98
N ILE A 29 8.09 1.40 49.12
CA ILE A 29 6.70 1.73 49.41
C ILE A 29 5.91 0.43 49.51
N THR A 30 5.20 0.23 50.64
CA THR A 30 4.50 -1.03 50.93
C THR A 30 3.00 -0.95 50.65
N LYS A 31 2.36 0.16 51.01
CA LYS A 31 0.90 0.33 50.85
C LYS A 31 0.49 1.79 50.97
N ALA A 32 -0.74 2.07 50.58
CA ALA A 32 -1.48 3.29 50.90
C ALA A 32 -2.60 2.99 51.90
N GLN A 33 -2.97 3.95 52.70
CA GLN A 33 -4.08 3.82 53.66
C GLN A 33 -4.92 5.10 53.68
N THR A 34 -6.24 4.95 53.67
CA THR A 34 -7.20 6.04 53.87
C THR A 34 -7.66 6.08 55.30
N GLY A 35 -8.08 7.25 55.73
CA GLY A 35 -8.67 7.42 57.07
C GLY A 35 -9.65 8.59 57.11
N SER A 36 -10.38 8.68 58.24
CA SER A 36 -11.39 9.70 58.52
C SER A 36 -11.00 10.62 59.70
N GLY A 37 -9.67 10.75 59.95
CA GLY A 37 -9.16 11.57 61.02
C GLY A 37 -9.30 13.07 60.76
N SER A 38 -9.68 13.86 61.78
CA SER A 38 -9.75 15.32 61.72
C SER A 38 -8.52 15.93 62.37
N TYR A 39 -7.92 16.92 61.70
CA TYR A 39 -6.73 17.63 62.15
C TYR A 39 -7.04 19.09 62.40
N SER A 40 -6.62 19.58 63.55
CA SER A 40 -6.78 21.00 63.93
C SER A 40 -5.80 21.89 63.17
N SER A 41 -6.18 23.15 62.95
CA SER A 41 -5.27 24.10 62.30
C SER A 41 -4.00 24.25 63.16
N GLY A 42 -2.81 24.02 62.52
CA GLY A 42 -1.52 24.05 63.22
C GLY A 42 -1.08 22.73 63.86
N GLU A 43 -1.86 21.65 63.75
CA GLU A 43 -1.44 20.34 64.26
C GLU A 43 -0.21 19.84 63.50
N ASN A 44 0.79 19.36 64.18
CA ASN A 44 2.00 18.82 63.57
C ASN A 44 1.76 17.40 63.05
N ILE A 45 1.38 17.29 61.77
CA ILE A 45 1.15 16.01 61.11
C ILE A 45 2.44 15.24 60.80
N GLU A 46 3.59 15.91 60.81
CA GLU A 46 4.90 15.29 60.51
C GLU A 46 5.37 14.38 61.67
N SER A 47 4.88 14.60 62.88
CA SER A 47 5.19 13.75 64.05
C SER A 47 4.36 12.46 64.12
N ARG A 48 3.43 12.25 63.18
CA ARG A 48 2.56 11.09 63.18
C ARG A 48 3.30 9.82 62.78
N THR A 49 2.98 8.74 63.46
CA THR A 49 3.47 7.38 63.19
C THR A 49 2.40 6.49 62.57
N ALA A 50 1.14 6.92 62.59
CA ALA A 50 -0.02 6.29 61.98
C ALA A 50 -1.06 7.35 61.63
N LEU A 51 -2.03 7.02 60.76
CA LEU A 51 -3.23 7.83 60.57
C LEU A 51 -4.02 7.95 61.85
N LYS A 52 -4.79 9.02 62.02
CA LYS A 52 -5.60 9.28 63.22
C LYS A 52 -6.74 8.29 63.36
N THR A 53 -7.42 8.07 62.25
CA THR A 53 -8.59 7.16 62.20
C THR A 53 -8.51 6.34 60.89
N PRO A 54 -7.63 5.34 60.82
CA PRO A 54 -7.43 4.54 59.64
C PRO A 54 -8.71 3.76 59.28
N LYS A 55 -9.00 3.63 57.97
CA LYS A 55 -10.17 2.95 57.41
C LYS A 55 -9.81 1.78 56.51
N GLN A 56 -9.26 2.04 55.33
CA GLN A 56 -8.96 1.00 54.36
C GLN A 56 -7.51 1.07 53.91
N THR A 57 -6.98 -0.07 53.50
CA THR A 57 -5.60 -0.22 53.01
C THR A 57 -5.61 -0.68 51.56
N PHE A 58 -4.75 -0.07 50.75
CA PHE A 58 -4.69 -0.33 49.33
C PHE A 58 -3.25 -0.61 48.84
N PRO A 59 -3.05 -1.51 47.90
CA PRO A 59 -1.76 -1.65 47.25
C PRO A 59 -1.49 -0.42 46.34
N ILE A 60 -0.22 -0.18 46.05
CA ILE A 60 0.20 0.81 45.07
C ILE A 60 0.14 0.15 43.71
N GLN A 61 -0.67 0.67 42.78
CA GLN A 61 -0.86 0.05 41.47
C GLN A 61 0.33 0.29 40.53
N ASN A 62 0.83 1.52 40.52
CA ASN A 62 1.95 1.90 39.66
C ASN A 62 2.72 3.08 40.21
N LYS A 63 3.99 3.22 39.80
CA LYS A 63 4.77 4.44 39.98
C LYS A 63 5.13 5.04 38.63
N VAL A 64 5.01 6.36 38.52
CA VAL A 64 5.45 7.12 37.34
C VAL A 64 6.48 8.13 37.82
N ILE A 65 7.58 8.27 37.11
CA ILE A 65 8.61 9.28 37.37
C ILE A 65 8.30 10.47 36.45
N SER A 66 8.22 11.67 37.03
CA SER A 66 8.06 12.89 36.23
C SER A 66 9.36 13.25 35.55
N ASP A 67 9.34 13.47 34.22
CA ASP A 67 10.53 13.79 33.41
C ASP A 67 11.14 15.15 33.75
N ALA A 68 10.38 16.04 34.41
CA ALA A 68 10.82 17.40 34.72
C ALA A 68 11.50 17.57 36.07
N ASP A 69 11.22 16.65 37.04
CA ASP A 69 11.65 16.80 38.43
C ASP A 69 11.77 15.45 39.15
N SER A 70 12.50 15.41 40.24
CA SER A 70 12.68 14.25 41.12
C SER A 70 11.39 13.80 41.84
N THR A 71 10.24 13.87 41.17
CA THR A 71 8.93 13.56 41.74
C THR A 71 8.47 12.18 41.30
N VAL A 72 8.13 11.34 42.25
CA VAL A 72 7.48 10.04 42.02
C VAL A 72 5.98 10.20 42.21
N ILE A 73 5.21 9.82 41.19
CA ILE A 73 3.74 9.80 41.26
C ILE A 73 3.31 8.36 41.52
N LEU A 74 2.69 8.12 42.65
CA LEU A 74 2.08 6.82 42.96
C LEU A 74 0.62 6.81 42.51
N LYS A 75 0.23 5.78 41.77
CA LYS A 75 -1.14 5.56 41.32
C LYS A 75 -1.82 4.56 42.25
N ILE A 76 -2.93 4.93 42.82
CA ILE A 76 -3.68 4.15 43.80
C ILE A 76 -5.17 4.16 43.42
N ALA A 77 -5.81 2.98 43.35
CA ALA A 77 -7.26 2.88 43.26
C ALA A 77 -7.85 2.58 44.64
N ILE A 78 -8.64 3.50 45.14
CA ILE A 78 -9.39 3.39 46.39
C ILE A 78 -10.76 2.81 46.00
N THR A 79 -11.13 1.67 46.58
CA THR A 79 -12.40 1.00 46.24
C THR A 79 -13.15 0.54 47.49
N ASN A 80 -14.48 0.51 47.40
CA ASN A 80 -15.32 -0.03 48.48
C ASN A 80 -15.52 -1.54 48.39
N LYS A 81 -14.91 -2.21 47.36
CA LYS A 81 -14.92 -3.67 47.19
C LYS A 81 -13.61 -4.11 46.57
N SER A 82 -12.89 -4.98 47.25
CA SER A 82 -11.74 -5.71 46.77
C SER A 82 -11.97 -7.23 46.95
N GLU A 83 -11.02 -8.06 46.52
CA GLU A 83 -11.08 -9.51 46.78
C GLU A 83 -11.05 -9.85 48.27
N SER A 84 -10.31 -9.06 49.03
CA SER A 84 -10.08 -9.30 50.46
C SER A 84 -10.98 -8.49 51.38
N GLU A 85 -11.62 -7.41 50.93
CA GLU A 85 -12.39 -6.49 51.77
C GLU A 85 -13.64 -5.99 51.05
N THR A 86 -14.73 -5.90 51.82
CA THR A 86 -16.00 -5.28 51.39
C THR A 86 -16.39 -4.23 52.42
N LEU A 87 -16.47 -2.98 52.00
CA LEU A 87 -16.83 -1.88 52.89
C LEU A 87 -18.33 -1.92 53.20
N SER A 88 -18.68 -2.19 54.46
CA SER A 88 -20.07 -2.30 54.92
C SER A 88 -20.68 -0.95 55.36
N THR A 89 -19.84 0.03 55.69
CA THR A 89 -20.26 1.39 56.13
C THR A 89 -19.39 2.43 55.45
N GLY A 90 -20.02 3.38 54.75
CA GLY A 90 -19.30 4.46 54.08
C GLY A 90 -18.63 5.43 55.08
N TYR A 91 -17.61 6.16 54.63
CA TYR A 91 -16.89 7.12 55.42
C TYR A 91 -16.34 8.28 54.60
N ASP A 92 -16.11 9.41 55.25
CA ASP A 92 -15.42 10.55 54.66
C ASP A 92 -13.91 10.32 54.67
N ILE A 93 -13.28 10.47 53.50
CA ILE A 93 -11.83 10.38 53.36
C ILE A 93 -11.24 11.76 53.65
N THR A 94 -10.60 11.90 54.79
CA THR A 94 -10.01 13.16 55.26
C THR A 94 -8.51 13.09 55.48
N GLU A 95 -7.95 11.90 55.51
CA GLU A 95 -6.51 11.66 55.65
C GLU A 95 -6.07 10.50 54.75
N PHE A 96 -4.83 10.59 54.25
CA PHE A 96 -4.23 9.60 53.35
C PHE A 96 -2.75 9.41 53.71
N GLY A 97 -2.33 8.18 53.92
CA GLY A 97 -0.96 7.82 54.30
C GLY A 97 -0.31 6.89 53.32
N ILE A 98 0.96 7.14 53.03
CA ILE A 98 1.86 6.24 52.31
C ILE A 98 2.80 5.60 53.30
N PHE A 99 2.91 4.28 53.26
CA PHE A 99 3.76 3.49 54.14
C PHE A 99 4.97 2.94 53.36
N ALA A 100 6.09 2.84 54.08
CA ALA A 100 7.34 2.31 53.53
C ALA A 100 8.05 1.41 54.55
N GLN A 101 8.86 0.48 54.07
CA GLN A 101 9.68 -0.40 54.89
C GLN A 101 10.98 0.29 55.30
N ASP A 102 11.18 0.51 56.59
CA ASP A 102 12.48 0.89 57.14
C ASP A 102 13.21 -0.39 57.60
N PRO A 103 14.47 -0.64 57.18
CA PRO A 103 15.20 -1.85 57.52
C PRO A 103 15.41 -2.08 59.05
N GLN A 104 15.36 -1.03 59.84
CA GLN A 104 15.59 -1.11 61.28
C GLN A 104 14.32 -0.99 62.11
N LYS A 105 13.29 -0.28 61.62
CA LYS A 105 12.07 0.04 62.37
C LYS A 105 10.84 -0.75 61.88
N GLY A 106 10.96 -1.51 60.78
CA GLY A 106 9.82 -2.15 60.15
C GLY A 106 9.02 -1.17 59.30
N GLU A 107 7.74 -1.45 59.09
CA GLU A 107 6.86 -0.58 58.32
C GLU A 107 6.57 0.74 59.06
N ILE A 108 6.78 1.85 58.39
CA ILE A 108 6.57 3.22 58.93
C ILE A 108 5.58 3.99 58.09
N LEU A 109 4.84 4.95 58.69
CA LEU A 109 4.15 5.98 57.92
C LEU A 109 5.20 6.92 57.33
N TYR A 110 5.39 6.83 56.01
CA TYR A 110 6.41 7.59 55.30
C TYR A 110 5.95 9.00 54.96
N SER A 111 4.74 9.12 54.43
CA SER A 111 4.15 10.41 54.07
C SER A 111 2.67 10.45 54.43
N ILE A 112 2.16 11.64 54.69
CA ILE A 112 0.75 11.88 55.05
C ILE A 112 0.23 13.12 54.31
N ALA A 113 -1.00 13.02 53.78
CA ALA A 113 -1.77 14.15 53.28
C ALA A 113 -3.10 14.25 54.04
N THR A 114 -3.61 15.47 54.20
CA THR A 114 -4.91 15.75 54.80
C THR A 114 -5.79 16.49 53.80
N ALA A 115 -7.07 16.18 53.77
CA ALA A 115 -8.01 16.87 52.90
C ALA A 115 -8.53 18.15 53.53
N SER A 116 -8.59 19.23 52.73
CA SER A 116 -9.29 20.46 53.12
C SER A 116 -10.81 20.34 52.87
N THR A 117 -11.21 19.45 51.96
CA THR A 117 -12.60 19.05 51.69
C THR A 117 -12.64 17.55 51.60
N SER A 118 -13.47 16.86 52.40
CA SER A 118 -13.60 15.40 52.39
C SER A 118 -14.18 14.89 51.07
N ASP A 119 -13.76 13.70 50.68
CA ASP A 119 -14.48 12.87 49.71
C ASP A 119 -15.19 11.73 50.42
N TYR A 120 -16.26 11.21 49.88
CA TYR A 120 -17.05 10.17 50.52
C TYR A 120 -16.90 8.84 49.78
N MET A 121 -16.42 7.81 50.48
CA MET A 121 -16.44 6.44 50.02
C MET A 121 -17.73 5.76 50.52
N PRO A 122 -18.69 5.45 49.63
CA PRO A 122 -19.94 4.81 50.05
C PRO A 122 -19.71 3.34 50.44
N ALA A 123 -20.61 2.79 51.26
CA ALA A 123 -20.67 1.35 51.47
C ALA A 123 -20.90 0.64 50.13
N TYR A 124 -20.41 -0.59 50.01
CA TYR A 124 -20.67 -1.39 48.82
C TYR A 124 -22.15 -1.79 48.73
N ASN A 125 -22.78 -1.48 47.64
CA ASN A 125 -24.22 -1.68 47.42
C ASN A 125 -24.61 -3.07 46.93
N GLY A 126 -23.65 -3.99 46.80
CA GLY A 126 -23.89 -5.37 46.30
C GLY A 126 -23.89 -5.52 44.77
N VAL A 127 -23.81 -4.42 44.02
CA VAL A 127 -23.93 -4.45 42.54
C VAL A 127 -22.63 -4.01 41.86
N LEU A 128 -22.22 -2.76 42.08
CA LEU A 128 -21.02 -2.20 41.42
C LEU A 128 -20.10 -1.55 42.46
N PRO A 129 -18.78 -1.81 42.40
CA PRO A 129 -17.80 -1.12 43.22
C PRO A 129 -17.72 0.37 42.86
N SER A 130 -17.58 1.21 43.86
CA SER A 130 -17.14 2.59 43.70
C SER A 130 -15.62 2.65 43.73
N VAL A 131 -15.00 3.34 42.77
CA VAL A 131 -13.54 3.46 42.66
C VAL A 131 -13.16 4.93 42.53
N ILE A 132 -12.19 5.34 43.35
CA ILE A 132 -11.55 6.66 43.26
C ILE A 132 -10.10 6.45 42.87
N ASN A 133 -9.71 6.92 41.69
CA ASN A 133 -8.33 6.88 41.24
C ASN A 133 -7.54 8.07 41.75
N MET A 134 -6.53 7.81 42.56
CA MET A 134 -5.70 8.82 43.21
C MET A 134 -4.29 8.84 42.64
N SER A 135 -3.76 10.04 42.41
CA SER A 135 -2.35 10.27 42.10
C SER A 135 -1.70 10.95 43.28
N TYR A 136 -0.76 10.29 43.93
CA TYR A 136 -0.05 10.82 45.10
C TYR A 136 1.37 11.21 44.73
N TYR A 137 1.72 12.46 44.93
CA TYR A 137 3.01 13.04 44.54
C TYR A 137 3.99 12.96 45.71
N LEU A 138 5.12 12.30 45.50
CA LEU A 138 6.23 12.20 46.42
C LEU A 138 7.44 12.95 45.86
N GLU A 139 7.91 13.97 46.54
CA GLU A 139 9.21 14.57 46.27
C GLU A 139 10.31 13.65 46.81
N VAL A 140 11.20 13.20 45.93
CA VAL A 140 12.35 12.35 46.24
C VAL A 140 13.57 12.87 45.50
N SER A 141 14.71 12.90 46.15
CA SER A 141 15.97 13.39 45.55
C SER A 141 16.60 12.41 44.53
N ASN A 142 16.11 11.16 44.48
CA ASN A 142 16.48 10.16 43.46
C ASN A 142 15.33 9.15 43.31
N ALA A 143 14.54 9.33 42.26
CA ALA A 143 13.35 8.53 41.97
C ALA A 143 13.67 7.06 41.64
N GLU A 144 14.88 6.74 41.18
CA GLU A 144 15.30 5.37 40.85
C GLU A 144 15.38 4.47 42.10
N ASN A 145 15.67 5.06 43.26
CA ASN A 145 15.79 4.33 44.52
C ASN A 145 14.45 4.09 45.23
N VAL A 146 13.33 4.42 44.60
CA VAL A 146 11.99 4.14 45.13
C VAL A 146 11.45 2.90 44.45
N THR A 147 11.17 1.87 45.26
CA THR A 147 10.48 0.65 44.81
C THR A 147 9.07 0.59 45.36
N ILE A 148 8.15 -0.09 44.71
CA ILE A 148 6.79 -0.31 45.21
C ILE A 148 6.53 -1.81 45.39
N ASN A 149 5.73 -2.15 46.39
CA ASN A 149 5.13 -3.46 46.50
C ASN A 149 3.74 -3.42 45.84
N SER A 150 3.63 -4.04 44.66
CA SER A 150 2.40 -4.08 43.88
C SER A 150 1.71 -5.45 43.92
N ALA A 151 1.96 -6.27 44.95
CA ALA A 151 1.43 -7.64 45.12
C ALA A 151 -0.07 -7.63 45.08
N GLY A 152 -0.94 -7.34 44.63
CA GLY A 152 -2.37 -7.26 44.37
C GLY A 152 -2.75 -6.35 43.19
N ALA A 153 -1.80 -5.49 42.76
CA ALA A 153 -1.99 -4.65 41.59
C ALA A 153 -1.50 -5.33 40.30
N LEU A 154 -0.59 -6.29 40.42
CA LEU A 154 -0.11 -7.11 39.28
C LEU A 154 -1.23 -7.92 38.62
N ALA A 155 -2.24 -8.36 39.37
CA ALA A 155 -3.39 -9.07 38.82
C ALA A 155 -4.23 -8.17 37.90
N LEU A 156 -4.47 -6.92 38.27
CA LEU A 156 -5.22 -5.95 37.46
C LEU A 156 -4.45 -5.53 36.20
N GLN A 157 -3.13 -5.39 36.29
CA GLN A 157 -2.28 -5.08 35.15
C GLN A 157 -2.22 -6.27 34.18
N ALA A 158 -2.05 -7.48 34.70
CA ALA A 158 -2.07 -8.70 33.89
C ALA A 158 -3.45 -8.94 33.23
N ASP A 159 -4.54 -8.64 33.92
CA ASP A 159 -5.89 -8.69 33.36
C ASP A 159 -6.10 -7.66 32.26
N LEU A 160 -5.56 -6.45 32.41
CA LEU A 160 -5.60 -5.41 31.37
C LEU A 160 -4.76 -5.81 30.17
N GLU A 161 -3.54 -6.28 30.37
CA GLU A 161 -2.67 -6.79 29.29
C GLU A 161 -3.29 -7.99 28.57
N ALA A 162 -3.95 -8.91 29.30
CA ALA A 162 -4.68 -10.00 28.72
C ALA A 162 -5.91 -9.55 27.93
N LEU A 163 -6.60 -8.51 28.41
CA LEU A 163 -7.72 -7.91 27.69
C LEU A 163 -7.24 -7.18 26.42
N GLU A 164 -6.18 -6.41 26.52
CA GLU A 164 -5.55 -5.74 25.37
C GLU A 164 -5.06 -6.75 24.33
N ALA A 165 -4.43 -7.85 24.76
CA ALA A 165 -4.03 -8.94 23.88
C ALA A 165 -5.23 -9.63 23.22
N ARG A 166 -6.34 -9.82 23.95
CA ARG A 166 -7.59 -10.36 23.40
C ARG A 166 -8.24 -9.40 22.42
N VAL A 167 -8.28 -8.10 22.71
CA VAL A 167 -8.79 -7.07 21.81
C VAL A 167 -7.94 -7.03 20.54
N THR A 168 -6.61 -6.99 20.69
CA THR A 168 -5.68 -7.04 19.54
C THR A 168 -5.87 -8.31 18.70
N THR A 169 -6.12 -9.44 19.35
CA THR A 169 -6.38 -10.71 18.64
C THR A 169 -7.73 -10.67 17.92
N ILE A 170 -8.77 -10.09 18.52
CA ILE A 170 -10.09 -9.93 17.90
C ILE A 170 -9.98 -8.96 16.72
N GLU A 171 -9.27 -7.85 16.88
CA GLU A 171 -9.04 -6.86 15.80
C GLU A 171 -8.23 -7.46 14.65
N LYS A 172 -7.17 -8.24 14.94
CA LYS A 172 -6.40 -8.97 13.93
C LYS A 172 -7.20 -10.03 13.19
N ASN A 173 -8.15 -10.67 13.86
CA ASN A 173 -8.99 -11.72 13.29
C ASN A 173 -10.32 -11.18 12.73
N LYS A 174 -10.55 -9.87 12.80
CA LYS A 174 -11.72 -9.26 12.18
C LYS A 174 -11.61 -9.40 10.68
N VAL A 175 -12.51 -10.16 10.10
CA VAL A 175 -12.64 -10.24 8.64
C VAL A 175 -13.35 -8.99 8.16
N GLU A 176 -12.62 -8.15 7.43
CA GLU A 176 -13.14 -6.90 6.88
C GLU A 176 -13.71 -7.13 5.48
N LEU A 177 -14.82 -6.45 5.19
CA LEU A 177 -15.39 -6.34 3.86
C LEU A 177 -15.15 -4.93 3.33
N LEU A 178 -14.13 -4.75 2.51
CA LEU A 178 -13.90 -3.50 1.80
C LEU A 178 -14.66 -3.51 0.49
N GLY A 179 -15.74 -2.76 0.39
CA GLY A 179 -16.61 -2.84 -0.77
C GLY A 179 -17.12 -1.51 -1.29
N VAL A 180 -17.64 -1.57 -2.51
CA VAL A 180 -18.30 -0.47 -3.20
C VAL A 180 -19.48 -0.99 -4.01
N ARG A 181 -20.44 -0.09 -4.33
CA ARG A 181 -21.56 -0.38 -5.23
C ARG A 181 -21.88 0.81 -6.10
N ARG A 182 -22.51 0.57 -7.23
CA ARG A 182 -23.09 1.61 -8.11
C ARG A 182 -24.41 1.17 -8.69
N LYS A 183 -25.25 2.13 -9.06
CA LYS A 183 -26.44 1.85 -9.88
C LYS A 183 -25.99 1.51 -11.31
N VAL A 184 -26.47 0.38 -11.84
CA VAL A 184 -26.05 -0.11 -13.17
C VAL A 184 -26.37 0.89 -14.27
N ASP A 185 -27.53 1.55 -14.19
CA ASP A 185 -28.00 2.48 -15.23
C ASP A 185 -27.48 3.91 -15.04
N ALA A 186 -26.74 4.21 -13.96
CA ALA A 186 -26.19 5.53 -13.76
C ALA A 186 -24.94 5.74 -14.65
N SER A 187 -24.91 6.86 -15.38
CA SER A 187 -23.76 7.23 -16.21
C SER A 187 -22.55 7.74 -15.40
N SER A 188 -22.71 7.95 -14.11
CA SER A 188 -21.63 8.37 -13.20
C SER A 188 -20.53 7.31 -13.14
N TYR A 189 -19.28 7.76 -13.11
CA TYR A 189 -18.12 6.94 -12.78
C TYR A 189 -17.91 6.74 -11.28
N ALA A 190 -18.67 7.42 -10.41
CA ALA A 190 -18.57 7.33 -8.96
C ALA A 190 -19.31 6.11 -8.41
N TRP A 191 -18.73 5.50 -7.37
CA TRP A 191 -19.30 4.38 -6.63
C TRP A 191 -19.53 4.77 -5.17
N GLU A 192 -20.48 4.13 -4.52
CA GLU A 192 -20.76 4.27 -3.09
C GLU A 192 -19.99 3.23 -2.29
N ARG A 193 -19.36 3.62 -1.18
CA ARG A 193 -18.66 2.69 -0.29
C ARG A 193 -19.64 1.89 0.55
N ILE A 194 -19.34 0.62 0.77
CA ILE A 194 -20.11 -0.32 1.60
C ILE A 194 -19.20 -1.08 2.55
N GLY A 195 -19.78 -1.76 3.54
CA GLY A 195 -19.05 -2.54 4.53
C GLY A 195 -18.08 -1.67 5.35
N ASP A 196 -16.92 -2.20 5.64
CA ASP A 196 -15.88 -1.51 6.40
C ASP A 196 -15.22 -0.34 5.63
N ALA A 197 -15.46 -0.23 4.33
CA ALA A 197 -14.97 0.89 3.53
C ALA A 197 -15.75 2.20 3.75
N VAL A 198 -16.91 2.16 4.40
CA VAL A 198 -17.74 3.36 4.64
C VAL A 198 -16.96 4.39 5.48
N GLY A 199 -16.91 5.62 4.98
CA GLY A 199 -16.19 6.72 5.62
C GLY A 199 -14.71 6.83 5.30
N MET A 200 -14.10 5.83 4.64
CA MET A 200 -12.69 5.88 4.24
C MET A 200 -12.44 6.93 3.17
N VAL A 201 -11.33 7.64 3.31
CA VAL A 201 -10.82 8.64 2.37
C VAL A 201 -9.57 8.11 1.70
N CYS A 202 -9.60 7.99 0.36
CA CYS A 202 -8.47 7.53 -0.43
C CYS A 202 -8.16 8.55 -1.52
N LYS A 203 -6.97 9.15 -1.44
CA LYS A 203 -6.46 10.14 -2.39
C LYS A 203 -5.20 9.64 -3.06
N ALA A 204 -4.96 10.09 -4.29
CA ALA A 204 -3.73 9.85 -5.01
C ALA A 204 -2.78 11.06 -4.84
N ALA A 205 -1.48 10.78 -4.67
CA ALA A 205 -0.46 11.80 -4.48
C ALA A 205 -0.01 12.46 -5.79
N VAL A 206 0.52 13.66 -5.69
CA VAL A 206 1.25 14.33 -6.78
C VAL A 206 2.67 14.57 -6.30
N GLY A 207 3.65 14.13 -7.08
CA GLY A 207 5.07 14.23 -6.70
C GLY A 207 5.35 13.47 -5.40
N ASN A 208 6.19 14.05 -4.56
CA ASN A 208 6.59 13.48 -3.26
C ASN A 208 5.65 13.80 -2.10
N GLY A 209 4.47 14.36 -2.41
CA GLY A 209 3.47 14.68 -1.39
C GLY A 209 2.91 13.43 -0.72
N THR A 210 2.61 13.55 0.56
CA THR A 210 1.83 12.55 1.30
C THR A 210 0.37 12.92 1.29
N VAL A 211 -0.50 11.92 1.10
CA VAL A 211 -1.96 12.11 1.09
C VAL A 211 -2.63 11.06 1.96
N GLN A 212 -3.82 11.38 2.43
CA GLN A 212 -4.64 10.41 3.13
C GLN A 212 -5.08 9.30 2.17
N ASN A 213 -4.80 8.06 2.53
CA ASN A 213 -5.33 6.87 1.89
C ASN A 213 -5.55 5.80 2.95
N ASP A 214 -6.75 5.80 3.53
CA ASP A 214 -7.10 4.97 4.67
C ASP A 214 -7.01 3.46 4.35
N MET A 215 -7.32 3.07 3.11
CA MET A 215 -7.26 1.65 2.71
C MET A 215 -5.85 1.05 2.75
N MET A 216 -4.80 1.86 2.65
CA MET A 216 -3.42 1.34 2.71
C MET A 216 -3.06 0.73 4.07
N SER A 217 -3.85 0.95 5.13
CA SER A 217 -3.70 0.32 6.45
C SER A 217 -4.54 -0.94 6.63
N HIS A 218 -5.35 -1.32 5.63
CA HIS A 218 -6.24 -2.49 5.69
C HIS A 218 -5.79 -3.60 4.73
N TYR A 219 -6.06 -4.85 5.10
CA TYR A 219 -5.81 -5.99 4.23
C TYR A 219 -6.66 -5.92 2.93
N PRO A 220 -6.11 -6.26 1.76
CA PRO A 220 -4.78 -6.80 1.49
C PRO A 220 -3.71 -5.70 1.29
N PHE A 221 -4.10 -4.44 1.21
CA PHE A 221 -3.23 -3.33 0.81
C PHE A 221 -2.07 -3.09 1.79
N SER A 222 -2.29 -3.30 3.09
CA SER A 222 -1.26 -3.17 4.14
C SER A 222 -0.13 -4.22 4.02
N GLU A 223 -0.42 -5.36 3.39
CA GLU A 223 0.52 -6.45 3.19
C GLU A 223 1.18 -6.43 1.80
N MET A 224 0.71 -5.55 0.90
CA MET A 224 1.31 -5.38 -0.42
C MET A 224 2.61 -4.59 -0.34
N ARG A 225 3.73 -5.23 -0.62
CA ARG A 225 5.06 -4.65 -0.44
C ARG A 225 5.95 -4.82 -1.67
N PRO A 226 6.66 -3.76 -2.13
CA PRO A 226 7.75 -3.92 -3.09
C PRO A 226 8.85 -4.82 -2.54
N CYS A 227 9.36 -5.71 -3.36
CA CYS A 227 10.47 -6.60 -3.02
C CYS A 227 11.42 -6.80 -4.21
N ASN A 228 12.65 -7.21 -3.91
CA ASN A 228 13.56 -7.78 -4.89
C ASN A 228 13.39 -9.30 -4.90
N LEU A 229 12.98 -9.85 -6.04
CA LEU A 229 12.66 -11.27 -6.21
C LEU A 229 13.72 -11.95 -7.06
N ALA A 230 14.38 -12.97 -6.51
CA ALA A 230 15.31 -13.81 -7.25
C ALA A 230 14.59 -14.73 -8.25
N GLU A 231 15.31 -15.34 -9.17
CA GLU A 231 14.73 -16.24 -10.18
C GLU A 231 14.09 -17.49 -9.56
N ASP A 232 14.60 -17.97 -8.44
CA ASP A 232 14.02 -19.06 -7.64
C ASP A 232 12.81 -18.63 -6.79
N ARG A 233 12.43 -17.35 -6.89
CA ARG A 233 11.32 -16.70 -6.16
C ARG A 233 11.60 -16.52 -4.66
N THR A 234 12.87 -16.53 -4.26
CA THR A 234 13.29 -16.05 -2.95
C THR A 234 13.23 -14.53 -2.93
N VAL A 235 12.65 -13.97 -1.88
CA VAL A 235 12.68 -12.52 -1.65
C VAL A 235 14.02 -12.17 -1.01
N ASN A 236 14.84 -11.40 -1.73
CA ASN A 236 16.16 -10.96 -1.30
C ASN A 236 16.09 -9.74 -0.36
N ALA A 237 15.16 -8.84 -0.61
CA ALA A 237 14.94 -7.64 0.19
C ALA A 237 13.53 -7.07 -0.03
N TYR A 238 12.99 -6.40 0.97
CA TYR A 238 11.78 -5.58 0.86
C TYR A 238 12.13 -4.09 0.80
N LEU A 239 11.23 -3.28 0.28
CA LEU A 239 11.38 -1.82 0.30
C LEU A 239 11.57 -1.33 1.75
N GLY A 240 12.66 -0.59 1.98
CA GLY A 240 13.10 -0.16 3.30
C GLY A 240 14.32 -0.92 3.83
N ASP A 241 14.60 -2.11 3.33
CA ASP A 241 15.82 -2.84 3.66
C ASP A 241 17.04 -2.19 2.99
N ALA A 242 18.18 -2.20 3.64
CA ALA A 242 19.41 -1.57 3.13
C ALA A 242 19.91 -2.17 1.80
N THR A 243 19.54 -3.41 1.49
CA THR A 243 19.94 -4.14 0.28
C THR A 243 18.90 -4.04 -0.84
N PHE A 244 17.77 -3.37 -0.63
CA PHE A 244 16.76 -3.20 -1.66
C PHE A 244 17.27 -2.31 -2.80
N GLN A 245 17.10 -2.75 -4.03
CA GLN A 245 17.53 -2.03 -5.24
C GLN A 245 16.39 -1.91 -6.26
N TRP A 246 16.24 -0.73 -6.84
CA TRP A 246 15.23 -0.49 -7.88
C TRP A 246 15.70 -0.91 -9.29
N ASP A 247 17.02 -1.01 -9.53
CA ASP A 247 17.63 -1.23 -10.84
C ASP A 247 17.73 -2.71 -11.26
N GLY A 248 17.23 -3.62 -10.43
CA GLY A 248 17.23 -5.05 -10.70
C GLY A 248 18.53 -5.77 -10.33
N THR A 249 19.54 -5.09 -9.76
CA THR A 249 20.82 -5.70 -9.37
C THR A 249 20.68 -6.70 -8.22
N ASN A 250 19.60 -6.60 -7.41
CA ASN A 250 19.28 -7.54 -6.35
C ASN A 250 18.07 -8.45 -6.65
N GLY A 251 17.72 -8.60 -7.93
CA GLY A 251 16.55 -9.37 -8.40
C GLY A 251 15.48 -8.49 -9.03
N ASP A 252 14.46 -9.13 -9.60
CA ASP A 252 13.33 -8.40 -10.19
C ASP A 252 12.61 -7.54 -9.15
N VAL A 253 12.21 -6.33 -9.53
CA VAL A 253 11.47 -5.43 -8.64
C VAL A 253 9.99 -5.73 -8.77
N MET A 254 9.45 -6.41 -7.76
CA MET A 254 8.10 -6.95 -7.77
C MET A 254 7.27 -6.40 -6.62
N LEU A 255 5.96 -6.41 -6.78
CA LEU A 255 4.99 -6.21 -5.72
C LEU A 255 4.56 -7.58 -5.19
N GLU A 256 4.88 -7.89 -3.95
CA GLU A 256 4.32 -9.05 -3.25
C GLU A 256 2.85 -8.79 -2.92
N VAL A 257 1.96 -9.67 -3.39
CA VAL A 257 0.50 -9.58 -3.20
C VAL A 257 0.05 -10.79 -2.38
N PRO A 258 -0.60 -10.59 -1.22
CA PRO A 258 -1.09 -11.67 -0.37
C PRO A 258 -2.37 -12.28 -0.93
N MET A 259 -2.64 -13.53 -0.59
CA MET A 259 -3.85 -14.27 -0.97
C MET A 259 -5.11 -13.49 -0.58
N THR A 260 -5.98 -13.20 -1.55
CA THR A 260 -7.09 -12.27 -1.39
C THR A 260 -8.37 -12.87 -1.96
N TYR A 261 -9.50 -12.58 -1.31
CA TYR A 261 -10.84 -12.92 -1.77
C TYR A 261 -11.48 -11.68 -2.39
N THR A 262 -12.02 -11.84 -3.58
CA THR A 262 -12.71 -10.78 -4.32
C THR A 262 -14.10 -11.24 -4.74
N GLY A 263 -14.94 -10.30 -5.10
CA GLY A 263 -16.27 -10.61 -5.64
C GLY A 263 -16.86 -9.44 -6.41
N ARG A 264 -17.56 -9.78 -7.48
CA ARG A 264 -18.42 -8.91 -8.26
C ARG A 264 -19.79 -9.57 -8.37
N TRP A 265 -20.86 -8.87 -8.00
CA TRP A 265 -22.22 -9.39 -8.08
C TRP A 265 -23.23 -8.29 -8.33
N PHE A 266 -24.46 -8.68 -8.61
CA PHE A 266 -25.57 -7.79 -8.88
C PHE A 266 -26.75 -8.11 -7.97
N GLU A 267 -27.38 -7.06 -7.44
CA GLU A 267 -28.62 -7.18 -6.67
C GLU A 267 -29.63 -6.13 -7.15
N THR A 268 -30.92 -6.45 -6.99
CA THR A 268 -32.01 -5.50 -7.22
C THR A 268 -32.63 -5.17 -5.87
N ASP A 269 -32.69 -3.90 -5.52
CA ASP A 269 -33.27 -3.46 -4.27
C ASP A 269 -34.81 -3.51 -4.27
N ALA A 270 -35.43 -3.15 -3.14
CA ALA A 270 -36.88 -3.16 -2.98
C ALA A 270 -37.60 -2.17 -3.92
N ASP A 271 -36.91 -1.14 -4.39
CA ASP A 271 -37.41 -0.14 -5.31
C ASP A 271 -37.22 -0.53 -6.79
N GLY A 272 -36.65 -1.74 -7.04
CA GLY A 272 -36.38 -2.26 -8.37
C GLY A 272 -35.11 -1.72 -9.02
N VAL A 273 -34.26 -1.01 -8.28
CA VAL A 273 -32.98 -0.49 -8.78
C VAL A 273 -31.94 -1.59 -8.78
N LYS A 274 -31.30 -1.82 -9.92
CA LYS A 274 -30.21 -2.78 -10.07
C LYS A 274 -28.89 -2.15 -9.69
N TRP A 275 -28.17 -2.80 -8.76
CA TRP A 275 -26.87 -2.41 -8.27
C TRP A 275 -25.79 -3.41 -8.68
N GLU A 276 -24.62 -2.90 -9.04
CA GLU A 276 -23.38 -3.66 -9.18
C GLU A 276 -22.54 -3.46 -7.92
N TYR A 277 -22.04 -4.55 -7.36
CA TYR A 277 -21.21 -4.59 -6.17
C TYR A 277 -19.83 -5.12 -6.50
N ARG A 278 -18.81 -4.60 -5.80
CA ARG A 278 -17.46 -5.16 -5.78
C ARG A 278 -16.91 -5.08 -4.38
N ALA A 279 -16.20 -6.12 -3.96
CA ALA A 279 -15.60 -6.13 -2.64
C ALA A 279 -14.35 -7.00 -2.58
N ILE A 280 -13.54 -6.75 -1.55
CA ILE A 280 -12.29 -7.41 -1.23
C ILE A 280 -12.32 -7.77 0.25
N SER A 281 -11.74 -8.95 0.61
CA SER A 281 -11.63 -9.41 1.99
C SER A 281 -10.42 -10.33 2.15
N SER A 282 -10.03 -10.57 3.41
CA SER A 282 -9.03 -11.59 3.79
C SER A 282 -9.62 -13.01 3.85
N ALA A 283 -10.94 -13.16 3.75
CA ALA A 283 -11.62 -14.45 3.86
C ALA A 283 -12.84 -14.53 2.93
N GLN A 284 -13.30 -15.74 2.70
CA GLN A 284 -14.53 -15.98 1.96
C GLN A 284 -15.75 -15.57 2.79
N ILE A 285 -16.40 -14.47 2.41
CA ILE A 285 -17.65 -13.98 3.01
C ILE A 285 -18.63 -13.56 1.92
N GLY A 286 -19.92 -13.89 2.11
CA GLY A 286 -20.98 -13.51 1.17
C GLY A 286 -20.71 -14.02 -0.25
N HIS A 287 -20.63 -13.08 -1.19
CA HIS A 287 -20.39 -13.33 -2.61
C HIS A 287 -18.90 -13.39 -3.01
N LEU A 288 -17.99 -13.30 -2.05
CA LEU A 288 -16.56 -13.33 -2.32
C LEU A 288 -16.06 -14.76 -2.45
N HIS A 289 -15.12 -14.97 -3.36
CA HIS A 289 -14.39 -16.21 -3.55
C HIS A 289 -12.89 -15.91 -3.61
N LEU A 290 -12.05 -16.95 -3.43
CA LEU A 290 -10.62 -16.80 -3.63
C LEU A 290 -10.36 -16.33 -5.06
N ASP A 291 -9.71 -15.16 -5.22
CA ASP A 291 -9.47 -14.57 -6.53
C ASP A 291 -8.64 -15.51 -7.41
N HIS A 292 -8.99 -15.61 -8.69
CA HIS A 292 -8.33 -16.49 -9.63
C HIS A 292 -6.87 -16.07 -9.94
N LEU A 293 -6.46 -14.90 -9.54
CA LEU A 293 -5.04 -14.56 -9.46
C LEU A 293 -4.26 -15.56 -8.61
N PHE A 294 -4.85 -16.11 -7.56
CA PHE A 294 -4.19 -17.01 -6.59
C PHE A 294 -4.43 -18.50 -6.87
N THR A 295 -5.22 -18.87 -7.85
CA THR A 295 -5.47 -20.25 -8.25
C THR A 295 -4.79 -20.59 -9.59
N ASP A 296 -4.46 -21.85 -9.84
CA ASP A 296 -3.79 -22.29 -11.04
C ASP A 296 -4.18 -23.73 -11.41
N GLY A 297 -4.57 -23.94 -12.67
CA GLY A 297 -4.92 -25.23 -13.23
C GLY A 297 -6.26 -25.80 -12.77
N ALA A 298 -6.62 -26.95 -13.34
CA ALA A 298 -7.85 -27.66 -13.02
C ALA A 298 -7.93 -28.11 -11.55
N ASP A 299 -6.78 -28.38 -10.96
CA ASP A 299 -6.66 -28.79 -9.54
C ASP A 299 -6.75 -27.58 -8.59
N ARG A 300 -6.91 -26.38 -9.11
CA ARG A 300 -6.97 -25.11 -8.36
C ARG A 300 -5.83 -25.00 -7.31
N ARG A 301 -4.61 -25.31 -7.74
CA ARG A 301 -3.42 -25.09 -6.89
C ARG A 301 -3.42 -23.66 -6.39
N ILE A 302 -3.26 -23.48 -5.09
CA ILE A 302 -3.30 -22.18 -4.45
C ILE A 302 -1.88 -21.67 -4.26
N SER A 303 -1.66 -20.42 -4.65
CA SER A 303 -0.47 -19.66 -4.30
C SER A 303 -0.80 -18.71 -3.17
N GLU A 304 -0.10 -18.82 -2.05
CA GLU A 304 -0.31 -17.90 -0.92
C GLU A 304 0.14 -16.47 -1.25
N LYS A 305 1.07 -16.35 -2.18
CA LYS A 305 1.62 -15.08 -2.66
C LYS A 305 1.79 -15.09 -4.17
N VAL A 306 1.48 -13.96 -4.77
CA VAL A 306 1.76 -13.68 -6.18
C VAL A 306 2.63 -12.42 -6.24
N TYR A 307 3.55 -12.39 -7.18
CA TYR A 307 4.47 -11.27 -7.38
C TYR A 307 4.14 -10.59 -8.71
N LEU A 308 3.61 -9.37 -8.63
CA LEU A 308 3.29 -8.55 -9.80
C LEU A 308 4.45 -7.60 -10.13
N PRO A 309 4.73 -7.34 -11.40
CA PRO A 309 5.83 -6.50 -11.83
C PRO A 309 5.57 -5.03 -11.50
N ILE A 310 6.53 -4.37 -10.83
CA ILE A 310 6.43 -2.93 -10.57
C ILE A 310 6.67 -2.12 -11.85
N PHE A 311 7.59 -2.57 -12.70
CA PHE A 311 7.93 -1.86 -13.94
C PHE A 311 7.51 -2.63 -15.19
N PRO A 312 7.21 -1.93 -16.30
CA PRO A 312 7.19 -2.56 -17.63
C PRO A 312 8.46 -3.37 -17.85
N GLY A 313 8.32 -4.56 -18.45
CA GLY A 313 9.42 -5.48 -18.64
C GLY A 313 10.51 -4.92 -19.57
N SER A 314 11.77 -5.10 -19.22
CA SER A 314 12.95 -4.82 -20.05
C SER A 314 13.73 -6.11 -20.33
N ILE A 315 14.41 -6.19 -21.47
CA ILE A 315 15.22 -7.37 -21.82
C ILE A 315 16.58 -7.29 -21.15
N GLU A 316 17.00 -8.40 -20.58
CA GLU A 316 18.37 -8.63 -20.14
C GLU A 316 18.97 -9.82 -20.89
N HIS A 317 20.20 -9.64 -21.42
CA HIS A 317 20.96 -10.71 -22.02
C HIS A 317 21.79 -11.42 -20.93
N ILE A 318 21.52 -12.70 -20.68
CA ILE A 318 22.27 -13.51 -19.73
C ILE A 318 23.20 -14.43 -20.49
N GLU A 319 24.49 -14.36 -20.20
CA GLU A 319 25.46 -15.36 -20.71
C GLU A 319 25.31 -16.65 -19.91
N SER A 320 24.81 -17.70 -20.55
CA SER A 320 24.72 -19.03 -19.94
C SER A 320 25.95 -19.86 -20.34
N SER A 321 26.72 -20.32 -19.36
CA SER A 321 27.78 -21.31 -19.56
C SER A 321 27.24 -22.71 -19.35
N THR A 322 27.02 -23.45 -20.42
CA THR A 322 26.82 -24.91 -20.33
C THR A 322 28.20 -25.58 -20.43
N GLN A 323 28.71 -26.12 -19.31
CA GLN A 323 29.86 -27.03 -19.34
C GLN A 323 29.43 -28.40 -19.85
N SER A 324 29.86 -28.76 -21.05
CA SER A 324 30.05 -30.16 -21.43
C SER A 324 31.55 -30.38 -21.60
N GLU A 325 32.07 -31.47 -21.08
CA GLU A 325 33.53 -31.75 -20.93
C GLU A 325 34.33 -31.89 -22.25
N GLU A 326 33.77 -31.70 -23.43
CA GLU A 326 34.44 -31.91 -24.72
C GLU A 326 34.27 -30.85 -25.79
N VAL A 327 33.65 -29.72 -25.54
CA VAL A 327 33.50 -28.65 -26.55
C VAL A 327 33.78 -27.31 -25.94
N SER A 328 34.66 -26.55 -26.60
CA SER A 328 34.96 -25.14 -26.28
C SER A 328 33.68 -24.40 -25.86
N VAL A 329 33.70 -23.82 -24.64
CA VAL A 329 32.65 -23.04 -24.01
C VAL A 329 32.00 -22.10 -25.06
N ARG A 330 30.83 -22.42 -25.53
CA ARG A 330 29.99 -21.49 -26.22
C ARG A 330 29.11 -20.80 -25.20
N SER A 331 29.43 -19.55 -24.93
CA SER A 331 28.50 -18.64 -24.27
C SER A 331 27.26 -18.49 -25.16
N VAL A 332 26.11 -18.99 -24.70
CA VAL A 332 24.82 -18.75 -25.37
C VAL A 332 24.15 -17.65 -24.57
N ALA A 333 24.03 -16.46 -25.15
CA ALA A 333 23.24 -15.39 -24.59
C ALA A 333 21.75 -15.81 -24.56
N VAL A 334 21.16 -15.81 -23.39
CA VAL A 334 19.74 -16.10 -23.19
C VAL A 334 19.05 -14.80 -22.74
N ASP A 335 18.02 -14.43 -23.49
CA ASP A 335 17.24 -13.24 -23.15
C ASP A 335 16.20 -13.58 -22.08
N VAL A 336 16.07 -12.71 -21.09
CA VAL A 336 15.03 -12.78 -20.06
C VAL A 336 14.29 -11.45 -19.95
N LEU A 337 13.03 -11.49 -19.52
CA LEU A 337 12.25 -10.29 -19.22
C LEU A 337 12.39 -9.93 -17.75
N ARG A 338 12.83 -8.71 -17.45
CA ARG A 338 13.06 -8.19 -16.09
C ARG A 338 12.13 -7.02 -15.75
N SER A 339 11.63 -6.98 -14.52
CA SER A 339 11.00 -5.81 -13.93
C SER A 339 12.07 -5.00 -13.17
N ARG A 340 12.51 -3.87 -13.75
CA ARG A 340 13.59 -3.05 -13.19
C ARG A 340 13.51 -1.61 -13.68
N ALA A 341 14.04 -0.68 -12.88
CA ALA A 341 14.07 0.75 -13.19
C ALA A 341 15.29 1.16 -14.02
N GLY A 342 15.14 2.23 -14.80
CA GLY A 342 16.23 2.81 -15.58
C GLY A 342 16.40 2.21 -16.97
N TYR A 343 15.49 1.36 -17.41
CA TYR A 343 15.57 0.67 -18.69
C TYR A 343 14.38 0.99 -19.59
N MET A 344 14.60 0.93 -20.89
CA MET A 344 13.52 1.03 -21.87
C MET A 344 12.62 -0.21 -21.78
N PRO A 345 11.29 -0.06 -21.83
CA PRO A 345 10.38 -1.18 -21.94
C PRO A 345 10.67 -2.01 -23.20
N ALA A 346 10.68 -3.33 -23.04
CA ALA A 346 10.79 -4.25 -24.16
C ALA A 346 9.55 -4.14 -25.05
N HIS A 347 9.77 -4.11 -26.36
CA HIS A 347 8.72 -4.02 -27.36
C HIS A 347 9.13 -4.75 -28.66
N ASN A 348 8.35 -4.62 -29.75
CA ASN A 348 8.60 -5.33 -30.99
C ASN A 348 8.72 -6.86 -30.82
N LYS A 349 7.94 -7.42 -29.90
CA LYS A 349 7.79 -8.86 -29.63
C LYS A 349 6.31 -9.23 -29.65
N THR A 350 6.01 -10.44 -30.06
CA THR A 350 4.66 -11.01 -30.00
C THR A 350 4.34 -11.45 -28.57
N CYS A 351 3.06 -11.68 -28.26
CA CYS A 351 2.63 -12.25 -26.98
C CYS A 351 3.40 -13.54 -26.65
N GLY A 352 3.48 -14.49 -27.59
CA GLY A 352 4.22 -15.74 -27.42
C GLY A 352 5.71 -15.54 -27.16
N GLN A 353 6.35 -14.54 -27.78
CA GLN A 353 7.76 -14.22 -27.52
C GLN A 353 7.96 -13.64 -26.11
N PHE A 354 7.09 -12.77 -25.63
CA PHE A 354 7.13 -12.29 -24.24
C PHE A 354 6.93 -13.43 -23.24
N ARG A 355 6.02 -14.36 -23.52
CA ARG A 355 5.83 -15.58 -22.70
C ARG A 355 7.11 -16.41 -22.58
N ILE A 356 7.84 -16.59 -23.69
CA ILE A 356 9.14 -17.31 -23.69
C ILE A 356 10.16 -16.56 -22.82
N LEU A 357 10.30 -15.24 -22.98
CA LEU A 357 11.24 -14.44 -22.19
C LEU A 357 10.98 -14.52 -20.67
N CYS A 358 9.72 -14.69 -20.25
CA CYS A 358 9.38 -14.93 -18.85
C CYS A 358 9.76 -16.35 -18.41
N LYS A 359 9.38 -17.36 -19.19
CA LYS A 359 9.64 -18.78 -18.89
C LYS A 359 11.14 -19.13 -18.84
N THR A 360 11.98 -18.39 -19.54
CA THR A 360 13.44 -18.56 -19.49
C THR A 360 14.01 -18.37 -18.08
N LYS A 361 13.34 -17.62 -17.20
CA LYS A 361 13.72 -17.43 -15.79
C LYS A 361 13.42 -18.66 -14.93
N GLY A 362 12.66 -19.62 -15.43
CA GLY A 362 12.28 -20.85 -14.75
C GLY A 362 10.78 -21.04 -14.58
N ASP A 363 10.41 -22.18 -14.01
CA ASP A 363 9.03 -22.52 -13.72
C ASP A 363 8.41 -21.51 -12.76
N ASN A 364 7.09 -21.26 -12.91
CA ASN A 364 6.32 -20.26 -12.17
C ASN A 364 6.68 -18.79 -12.46
N TRP A 365 7.40 -18.52 -13.55
CA TRP A 365 7.51 -17.20 -14.17
C TRP A 365 6.65 -17.16 -15.43
N TYR A 366 5.79 -16.15 -15.53
CA TYR A 366 4.78 -16.02 -16.57
C TYR A 366 4.75 -14.59 -17.11
N LEU A 367 4.20 -14.41 -18.31
CA LEU A 367 3.77 -13.11 -18.77
C LEU A 367 2.56 -12.67 -17.93
N ASP A 368 2.49 -11.40 -17.58
CA ASP A 368 1.37 -10.81 -16.83
C ASP A 368 0.04 -11.12 -17.53
N ASP A 369 -0.95 -11.54 -16.75
CA ASP A 369 -2.14 -12.19 -17.28
C ASP A 369 -3.44 -11.42 -17.01
N VAL A 370 -4.53 -11.91 -17.57
CA VAL A 370 -5.85 -11.32 -17.40
C VAL A 370 -6.34 -11.37 -15.95
N TRP A 371 -5.91 -12.35 -15.17
CA TRP A 371 -6.32 -12.46 -13.76
C TRP A 371 -5.70 -11.36 -12.91
N ALA A 372 -4.42 -11.06 -13.15
CA ALA A 372 -3.75 -9.91 -12.53
C ALA A 372 -4.40 -8.58 -12.94
N MET A 373 -4.79 -8.46 -14.19
CA MET A 373 -5.50 -7.28 -14.70
C MET A 373 -6.83 -7.07 -13.97
N HIS A 374 -7.70 -8.08 -13.90
CA HIS A 374 -9.00 -7.99 -13.25
C HIS A 374 -8.89 -7.76 -11.73
N PHE A 375 -7.91 -8.40 -11.09
CA PHE A 375 -7.61 -8.18 -9.67
C PHE A 375 -7.25 -6.72 -9.38
N LEU A 376 -6.35 -6.15 -10.17
CA LEU A 376 -5.94 -4.74 -10.02
C LEU A 376 -7.07 -3.76 -10.32
N ASP A 377 -7.93 -4.05 -11.30
CA ASP A 377 -9.12 -3.27 -11.60
C ASP A 377 -10.09 -3.25 -10.40
N THR A 378 -10.31 -4.40 -9.79
CA THR A 378 -11.12 -4.51 -8.56
C THR A 378 -10.50 -3.74 -7.41
N CYS A 379 -9.17 -3.88 -7.18
CA CYS A 379 -8.44 -3.11 -6.17
C CYS A 379 -8.59 -1.60 -6.38
N TYR A 380 -8.51 -1.13 -7.63
CA TYR A 380 -8.66 0.29 -7.94
C TYR A 380 -10.07 0.80 -7.64
N ILE A 381 -11.10 0.10 -8.13
CA ILE A 381 -12.50 0.51 -7.93
C ILE A 381 -12.85 0.53 -6.44
N VAL A 382 -12.44 -0.48 -5.69
CA VAL A 382 -12.68 -0.55 -4.24
C VAL A 382 -11.92 0.56 -3.52
N MET A 383 -10.63 0.79 -3.86
CA MET A 383 -9.81 1.80 -3.20
C MET A 383 -10.34 3.22 -3.44
N PHE A 384 -10.62 3.60 -4.67
CA PHE A 384 -10.96 4.98 -5.01
C PHE A 384 -12.46 5.24 -5.16
N ALA A 385 -13.29 4.21 -5.12
CA ALA A 385 -14.73 4.30 -5.31
C ALA A 385 -15.12 5.05 -6.59
N ASN A 386 -14.38 4.84 -7.67
CA ASN A 386 -14.66 5.38 -9.00
C ASN A 386 -13.96 4.59 -10.11
N THR A 387 -14.34 4.86 -11.35
CA THR A 387 -13.77 4.27 -12.57
C THR A 387 -13.06 5.29 -13.48
N HIS A 388 -12.88 6.52 -13.00
CA HIS A 388 -12.17 7.57 -13.74
C HIS A 388 -10.69 7.64 -13.29
N ALA A 389 -9.87 6.69 -13.75
CA ALA A 389 -8.48 6.57 -13.30
C ALA A 389 -7.62 7.76 -13.70
N GLN A 390 -7.76 8.31 -14.90
CA GLN A 390 -7.02 9.51 -15.32
C GLN A 390 -7.36 10.74 -14.48
N GLY A 391 -8.60 10.89 -14.02
CA GLY A 391 -9.01 11.95 -13.10
C GLY A 391 -8.46 11.77 -11.68
N THR A 392 -8.21 10.53 -11.27
CA THR A 392 -7.75 10.18 -9.92
C THR A 392 -6.22 10.14 -9.82
N LEU A 393 -5.59 9.28 -10.60
CA LEU A 393 -4.13 9.08 -10.59
C LEU A 393 -3.38 10.08 -11.48
N GLY A 394 -4.07 10.62 -12.49
CA GLY A 394 -3.51 11.52 -13.51
C GLY A 394 -3.58 10.92 -14.90
N PRO A 395 -3.38 11.71 -15.96
CA PRO A 395 -3.51 11.23 -17.34
C PRO A 395 -2.50 10.13 -17.71
N GLY A 396 -1.39 10.02 -16.99
CA GLY A 396 -0.34 9.06 -17.33
C GLY A 396 0.50 9.52 -18.54
N ARG A 397 1.35 8.64 -19.04
CA ARG A 397 2.13 8.82 -20.27
C ARG A 397 1.29 8.42 -21.49
N THR A 398 0.36 9.26 -21.88
CA THR A 398 -0.67 8.93 -22.89
C THR A 398 -0.70 9.87 -24.07
N GLU A 399 0.05 11.00 -24.04
CA GLU A 399 0.01 12.02 -25.07
C GLU A 399 1.39 12.64 -25.24
N PHE A 400 2.20 12.08 -26.14
CA PHE A 400 3.55 12.55 -26.40
C PHE A 400 3.68 13.35 -27.69
N PRO A 401 4.77 14.16 -27.83
CA PRO A 401 5.04 14.86 -29.08
C PRO A 401 5.20 13.90 -30.25
N GLU A 402 4.27 13.98 -31.20
CA GLU A 402 4.31 13.31 -32.47
C GLU A 402 3.76 14.26 -33.56
N ASP A 403 4.55 14.56 -34.54
CA ASP A 403 4.15 15.38 -35.68
C ASP A 403 5.13 15.13 -36.82
N GLY A 404 4.64 14.48 -37.87
CA GLY A 404 5.47 14.11 -39.00
C GLY A 404 6.00 15.30 -39.84
N THR A 405 5.43 16.50 -39.64
CA THR A 405 5.87 17.73 -40.31
C THR A 405 6.81 18.55 -39.40
N LYS A 406 6.41 18.80 -38.17
CA LYS A 406 7.22 19.61 -37.22
C LYS A 406 8.44 18.84 -36.70
N GLY A 407 8.36 17.50 -36.67
CA GLY A 407 9.48 16.64 -36.32
C GLY A 407 10.51 16.43 -37.43
N LEU A 408 10.28 16.94 -38.65
CA LEU A 408 11.26 16.87 -39.72
C LEU A 408 12.56 17.60 -39.37
N ALA A 409 13.68 16.98 -39.70
CA ALA A 409 14.98 17.55 -39.57
C ALA A 409 15.11 18.78 -40.51
N LEU A 410 15.51 19.91 -39.92
CA LEU A 410 15.74 21.18 -40.68
C LEU A 410 17.12 21.23 -41.30
N GLN A 411 18.04 20.33 -40.93
CA GLN A 411 19.39 20.21 -41.47
C GLN A 411 19.82 18.78 -41.58
N GLU A 412 20.64 18.49 -42.61
CA GLU A 412 21.32 17.19 -42.76
C GLU A 412 22.62 17.20 -41.95
N ARG A 413 22.86 16.05 -41.28
CA ARG A 413 24.11 15.85 -40.52
C ARG A 413 24.32 14.38 -40.17
N THR A 414 25.54 14.05 -39.80
CA THR A 414 25.83 12.81 -39.06
C THR A 414 26.26 13.21 -37.65
N GLY A 415 25.54 12.76 -36.63
CA GLY A 415 25.81 13.12 -35.24
C GLY A 415 24.74 12.66 -34.26
N ASN A 416 24.86 13.11 -33.02
CA ASN A 416 24.00 12.74 -31.89
C ASN A 416 22.98 13.85 -31.56
N TYR A 417 22.54 14.63 -32.55
CA TYR A 417 21.43 15.55 -32.39
C TYR A 417 20.69 15.78 -33.71
N ILE A 418 19.43 16.14 -33.60
CA ILE A 418 18.57 16.54 -34.71
C ILE A 418 18.08 17.97 -34.48
N THR A 419 18.11 18.79 -35.55
CA THR A 419 17.59 20.14 -35.50
C THR A 419 16.15 20.16 -36.00
N VAL A 420 15.21 20.56 -35.16
CA VAL A 420 13.76 20.62 -35.44
C VAL A 420 13.17 21.98 -35.10
N ALA A 421 11.93 22.23 -35.53
CA ALA A 421 11.22 23.47 -35.20
C ALA A 421 11.17 23.68 -33.67
N LYS A 422 11.40 24.93 -33.23
CA LYS A 422 11.54 25.29 -31.80
C LYS A 422 10.29 24.96 -30.98
N ASP A 423 9.10 25.22 -31.53
CA ASP A 423 7.83 24.95 -30.87
C ASP A 423 7.59 23.42 -30.67
N TYR A 424 8.14 22.60 -31.53
CA TYR A 424 8.07 21.15 -31.43
C TYR A 424 9.17 20.60 -30.51
N GLY A 425 10.44 20.98 -30.74
CA GLY A 425 11.55 20.43 -29.97
C GLY A 425 11.52 20.81 -28.49
N ASN A 426 10.94 21.97 -28.12
CA ASN A 426 10.75 22.37 -26.73
C ASN A 426 9.66 21.57 -25.98
N ARG A 427 8.94 20.69 -26.65
CA ARG A 427 8.00 19.74 -26.01
C ARG A 427 8.72 18.53 -25.42
N PHE A 428 9.97 18.29 -25.81
CA PHE A 428 10.78 17.20 -25.27
C PHE A 428 11.45 17.60 -23.95
N ALA A 429 11.89 16.61 -23.20
CA ALA A 429 12.61 16.80 -21.93
C ALA A 429 13.86 15.91 -21.87
N ILE A 430 14.86 16.33 -21.10
CA ILE A 430 16.05 15.50 -20.82
C ILE A 430 15.62 14.20 -20.15
N GLY A 431 16.17 13.07 -20.58
CA GLY A 431 15.81 11.72 -20.13
C GLY A 431 14.57 11.14 -20.81
N GLN A 432 13.91 11.87 -21.71
CA GLN A 432 12.79 11.38 -22.48
C GLN A 432 13.25 10.42 -23.58
N GLY A 433 12.50 9.33 -23.77
CA GLY A 433 12.70 8.39 -24.88
C GLY A 433 12.23 8.96 -26.20
N ILE A 434 13.09 8.89 -27.22
CA ILE A 434 12.83 9.34 -28.58
C ILE A 434 13.25 8.30 -29.61
N SER A 435 12.68 8.41 -30.80
CA SER A 435 13.13 7.66 -31.96
C SER A 435 13.23 8.58 -33.18
N ILE A 436 14.05 8.19 -34.14
CA ILE A 436 14.26 8.91 -35.38
C ILE A 436 14.20 7.92 -36.55
N GLY A 437 13.49 8.29 -37.59
CA GLY A 437 13.40 7.45 -38.80
C GLY A 437 12.98 8.24 -40.01
N ASN A 438 12.88 7.56 -41.16
CA ASN A 438 12.44 8.15 -42.41
C ASN A 438 10.90 8.21 -42.47
N GLY A 439 10.33 9.05 -41.62
CA GLY A 439 8.89 9.24 -41.41
C GLY A 439 8.46 9.06 -39.97
N LEU A 440 7.26 9.54 -39.63
CA LEU A 440 6.65 9.39 -38.33
C LEU A 440 6.47 7.91 -37.96
N TRP A 441 6.77 7.54 -36.72
CA TRP A 441 6.75 6.18 -36.13
C TRP A 441 7.77 5.20 -36.74
N SER A 442 8.65 5.65 -37.62
CA SER A 442 9.79 4.86 -38.08
C SER A 442 10.95 4.95 -37.09
N GLN A 443 11.56 3.81 -36.79
CA GLN A 443 12.77 3.67 -35.96
C GLN A 443 14.00 3.31 -36.82
N SER A 444 13.93 3.58 -38.10
CA SER A 444 14.94 3.09 -39.09
C SER A 444 16.32 3.70 -38.91
N LEU A 445 16.46 4.83 -38.23
CA LEU A 445 17.73 5.51 -38.00
C LEU A 445 18.19 5.40 -36.56
N ALA A 446 17.31 5.65 -35.61
CA ALA A 446 17.57 5.51 -34.17
C ALA A 446 16.30 5.09 -33.44
N ALA A 447 16.42 4.05 -32.60
CA ALA A 447 15.35 3.54 -31.77
C ALA A 447 15.66 3.83 -30.30
N ASP A 448 14.65 4.31 -29.55
CA ASP A 448 14.63 4.38 -28.10
C ASP A 448 15.85 5.05 -27.47
N ARG A 449 16.27 6.16 -28.05
CA ARG A 449 17.35 6.98 -27.52
C ARG A 449 16.84 7.92 -26.44
N LEU A 450 17.71 8.27 -25.51
CA LEU A 450 17.38 9.24 -24.46
C LEU A 450 17.83 10.65 -24.84
N VAL A 451 16.96 11.63 -24.67
CA VAL A 451 17.33 13.04 -24.82
C VAL A 451 18.33 13.41 -23.74
N THR A 452 19.50 13.89 -24.14
CA THR A 452 20.58 14.27 -23.23
C THR A 452 20.69 15.79 -23.03
N LYS A 453 20.28 16.58 -24.05
CA LYS A 453 20.33 18.05 -24.03
C LYS A 453 19.35 18.62 -25.05
N ILE A 454 18.84 19.82 -24.79
CA ILE A 454 18.06 20.62 -25.74
C ILE A 454 18.61 22.04 -25.68
N GLU A 455 18.94 22.63 -26.82
CA GLU A 455 19.40 24.03 -26.90
C GLU A 455 18.96 24.69 -28.20
N ASP A 456 18.90 26.02 -28.18
CA ASP A 456 18.59 26.80 -29.37
C ASP A 456 19.62 26.55 -30.48
N SER A 457 19.17 26.38 -31.71
CA SER A 457 20.05 26.25 -32.85
C SER A 457 20.75 27.56 -33.15
N THR A 458 22.06 27.51 -33.35
CA THR A 458 22.84 28.67 -33.80
C THR A 458 22.89 28.80 -35.33
N GLU A 459 22.43 27.76 -36.05
CA GLU A 459 22.54 27.64 -37.52
C GLU A 459 21.18 27.84 -38.22
N VAL A 460 20.08 27.52 -37.53
CA VAL A 460 18.73 27.63 -38.08
C VAL A 460 17.86 28.48 -37.16
N GLU A 461 17.28 29.52 -37.71
CA GLU A 461 16.38 30.40 -36.98
C GLU A 461 15.10 29.68 -36.54
N ASN A 462 14.59 29.99 -35.37
CA ASN A 462 13.39 29.36 -34.77
C ASN A 462 13.46 27.83 -34.67
N ALA A 463 14.66 27.28 -34.46
CA ALA A 463 14.92 25.87 -34.30
C ALA A 463 15.66 25.55 -32.99
N VAL A 464 15.55 24.30 -32.54
CA VAL A 464 16.32 23.72 -31.45
C VAL A 464 17.03 22.46 -31.89
N CYS A 465 18.20 22.23 -31.29
CA CYS A 465 18.95 20.98 -31.39
C CYS A 465 18.54 20.05 -30.24
N VAL A 466 17.97 18.91 -30.55
CA VAL A 466 17.64 17.85 -29.58
C VAL A 466 18.74 16.79 -29.65
N TYR A 467 19.59 16.77 -28.62
CA TYR A 467 20.69 15.80 -28.47
C TYR A 467 20.20 14.51 -27.86
N PHE A 468 20.81 13.39 -28.28
CA PHE A 468 20.46 12.05 -27.79
C PHE A 468 21.72 11.19 -27.56
N ASP A 469 21.57 10.15 -26.77
CA ASP A 469 22.63 9.18 -26.46
C ASP A 469 22.88 8.18 -27.61
N GLY A 470 23.89 7.34 -27.40
CA GLY A 470 24.26 6.24 -28.31
C GLY A 470 25.11 6.69 -29.52
N ASP A 471 25.17 5.87 -30.57
CA ASP A 471 25.99 6.12 -31.74
C ASP A 471 25.46 7.25 -32.62
N PRO A 472 26.36 7.98 -33.31
CA PRO A 472 25.98 9.00 -34.29
C PRO A 472 25.05 8.46 -35.39
N VAL A 473 24.09 9.26 -35.80
CA VAL A 473 23.06 8.91 -36.79
C VAL A 473 23.19 9.82 -38.02
N ALA A 474 23.06 9.25 -39.21
CA ALA A 474 22.99 9.99 -40.44
C ALA A 474 21.56 10.55 -40.66
N ILE A 475 21.38 11.83 -40.36
CA ILE A 475 20.10 12.54 -40.42
C ILE A 475 20.02 13.29 -41.75
N THR A 476 18.91 13.15 -42.43
CA THR A 476 18.54 13.86 -43.69
C THR A 476 17.30 14.71 -43.44
N THR A 477 16.96 15.59 -44.38
CA THR A 477 15.76 16.44 -44.30
C THR A 477 14.45 15.63 -44.36
N THR A 478 14.49 14.33 -44.62
CA THR A 478 13.34 13.41 -44.54
C THR A 478 13.26 12.68 -43.18
N SER A 479 14.28 12.85 -42.31
CA SER A 479 14.29 12.24 -40.99
C SER A 479 13.32 12.94 -40.07
N VAL A 480 12.56 12.17 -39.28
CA VAL A 480 11.55 12.67 -38.35
C VAL A 480 11.91 12.26 -36.93
N LEU A 481 12.00 13.25 -36.03
CA LEU A 481 12.07 13.06 -34.58
C LEU A 481 10.66 12.88 -34.02
N TRP A 482 10.48 11.87 -33.16
CA TRP A 482 9.23 11.66 -32.44
C TRP A 482 9.48 10.99 -31.08
N SER A 483 8.53 11.14 -30.15
CA SER A 483 8.64 10.53 -28.83
C SER A 483 8.23 9.06 -28.89
N SER A 484 9.11 8.17 -28.45
CA SER A 484 8.84 6.74 -28.31
C SER A 484 8.39 6.38 -26.89
N VAL A 485 8.40 5.08 -26.54
CA VAL A 485 8.17 4.63 -25.17
C VAL A 485 9.19 5.24 -24.20
N GLN A 486 8.83 5.34 -22.94
CA GLN A 486 9.64 6.01 -21.93
C GLN A 486 10.32 5.03 -21.00
N PRO A 487 11.54 5.35 -20.53
CA PRO A 487 12.25 4.49 -19.58
C PRO A 487 11.48 4.37 -18.26
N THR A 488 11.67 3.23 -17.62
CA THR A 488 11.11 2.89 -16.31
C THR A 488 11.82 3.62 -15.18
N GLY A 489 11.18 3.69 -14.01
CA GLY A 489 11.80 4.23 -12.80
C GLY A 489 11.45 5.69 -12.51
N ALA A 490 10.61 6.32 -13.30
CA ALA A 490 10.22 7.72 -13.09
C ALA A 490 9.51 7.95 -11.74
N THR A 491 8.84 6.94 -11.20
CA THR A 491 8.08 7.05 -9.95
C THR A 491 8.87 6.67 -8.69
N ILE A 492 10.15 6.31 -8.78
CA ILE A 492 10.95 5.85 -7.62
C ILE A 492 10.97 6.86 -6.47
N GLY A 493 11.06 8.16 -6.78
CA GLY A 493 11.08 9.23 -5.77
C GLY A 493 9.75 9.50 -5.06
N MET A 494 8.65 8.87 -5.47
CA MET A 494 7.35 9.07 -4.83
C MET A 494 7.27 8.31 -3.51
N ALA A 495 6.84 9.00 -2.45
CA ALA A 495 6.59 8.38 -1.14
C ALA A 495 5.30 7.54 -1.13
N SER A 496 4.25 7.98 -1.85
CA SER A 496 2.95 7.30 -1.90
C SER A 496 2.96 6.12 -2.86
N PRO A 497 2.32 4.97 -2.53
CA PRO A 497 2.09 3.86 -3.46
C PRO A 497 1.13 4.19 -4.61
N ASN A 498 0.40 5.31 -4.53
CA ASN A 498 -0.62 5.69 -5.50
C ASN A 498 -0.49 7.18 -5.86
N GLY A 499 -0.47 7.48 -7.16
CA GLY A 499 -0.42 8.85 -7.64
C GLY A 499 0.34 9.02 -8.94
N ARG A 500 0.91 10.22 -9.14
CA ARG A 500 1.69 10.57 -10.33
C ARG A 500 2.91 11.39 -9.98
N VAL A 501 3.90 11.32 -10.84
CA VAL A 501 5.04 12.25 -10.82
C VAL A 501 4.52 13.67 -11.15
N GLU A 502 5.05 14.67 -10.47
CA GLU A 502 4.78 16.05 -10.82
C GLU A 502 5.33 16.37 -12.22
N GLY A 503 4.45 16.70 -13.14
CA GLY A 503 4.81 16.94 -14.54
C GLY A 503 4.25 18.26 -15.04
N LYS A 504 4.98 18.89 -15.97
CA LYS A 504 4.60 20.19 -16.55
C LYS A 504 3.55 20.07 -17.66
N THR A 505 3.44 18.91 -18.30
CA THR A 505 2.55 18.70 -19.46
C THR A 505 1.60 17.54 -19.16
N PRO A 506 0.28 17.73 -19.26
CA PRO A 506 -0.69 16.64 -19.17
C PRO A 506 -0.37 15.53 -20.18
N GLY A 507 -0.54 14.27 -19.78
CA GLY A 507 -0.29 13.12 -20.63
C GLY A 507 1.18 12.71 -20.78
N MET A 508 2.11 13.37 -20.06
CA MET A 508 3.55 13.06 -20.13
C MET A 508 4.15 12.61 -18.79
N SER A 509 3.36 12.52 -17.72
CA SER A 509 3.84 12.16 -16.39
C SER A 509 3.52 10.71 -16.05
N ALA A 510 4.50 9.95 -15.58
CA ALA A 510 4.30 8.59 -15.11
C ALA A 510 3.31 8.55 -13.94
N ILE A 511 2.46 7.55 -13.94
CA ILE A 511 1.55 7.25 -12.82
C ILE A 511 2.01 6.00 -12.07
N ARG A 512 1.52 5.85 -10.85
CA ARG A 512 1.73 4.68 -10.01
C ARG A 512 0.41 4.28 -9.34
N PHE A 513 0.09 3.00 -9.40
CA PHE A 513 -1.00 2.40 -8.65
C PHE A 513 -0.49 1.16 -7.91
N LEU A 514 -0.66 1.10 -6.58
CA LEU A 514 -0.14 0.04 -5.71
C LEU A 514 1.35 -0.26 -6.03
N TRP A 515 2.17 0.76 -6.09
CA TRP A 515 3.59 0.72 -6.47
C TRP A 515 3.87 0.41 -7.95
N ILE A 516 2.92 -0.07 -8.74
CA ILE A 516 3.06 -0.43 -10.15
C ILE A 516 3.14 0.83 -11.00
N GLU A 517 4.32 1.09 -11.59
CA GLU A 517 4.57 2.22 -12.49
C GLU A 517 3.93 1.97 -13.86
N ASP A 518 3.39 3.05 -14.44
CA ASP A 518 2.71 3.02 -15.74
C ASP A 518 1.71 1.84 -15.83
N TRP A 519 0.86 1.68 -14.76
CA TRP A 519 -0.23 0.71 -14.75
C TRP A 519 -1.14 0.88 -15.97
N TYR A 520 -1.23 2.12 -16.47
CA TYR A 520 -1.73 2.47 -17.78
C TYR A 520 -0.87 3.57 -18.42
N GLY A 521 -0.95 3.69 -19.76
CA GLY A 521 -0.13 4.60 -20.56
C GLY A 521 1.27 4.04 -20.82
N ASN A 522 2.13 4.83 -21.43
CA ASN A 522 3.46 4.51 -21.91
C ASN A 522 3.44 3.44 -23.02
N ILE A 523 3.16 2.19 -22.69
CA ILE A 523 3.18 1.05 -23.59
C ILE A 523 2.00 0.11 -23.31
N TRP A 524 1.29 -0.33 -24.34
CA TRP A 524 0.27 -1.37 -24.21
C TRP A 524 0.86 -2.64 -23.62
N GLN A 525 0.16 -3.26 -22.68
CA GLN A 525 0.61 -4.48 -22.01
C GLN A 525 -0.18 -5.69 -22.54
N PHE A 526 0.52 -6.69 -23.09
CA PHE A 526 -0.08 -7.99 -23.35
C PHE A 526 -0.61 -8.60 -22.06
N ARG A 527 -1.80 -9.19 -22.13
CA ARG A 527 -2.44 -9.94 -21.06
C ARG A 527 -2.61 -11.39 -21.50
N ASP A 528 -1.79 -12.28 -20.92
CA ASP A 528 -1.86 -13.70 -21.26
C ASP A 528 -3.09 -14.37 -20.66
N GLY A 529 -3.46 -15.55 -21.16
CA GLY A 529 -4.58 -16.34 -20.64
C GLY A 529 -5.95 -15.99 -21.21
N ASP A 530 -6.04 -15.11 -22.22
CA ASP A 530 -7.28 -14.83 -22.97
C ASP A 530 -7.02 -14.89 -24.46
N ASN A 531 -7.65 -15.83 -25.13
CA ASN A 531 -7.66 -15.96 -26.58
C ASN A 531 -9.02 -15.54 -27.15
N ILE A 532 -9.00 -14.80 -28.25
CA ILE A 532 -10.22 -14.29 -28.88
C ILE A 532 -10.43 -14.97 -30.23
N GLN A 533 -11.68 -15.33 -30.50
CA GLN A 533 -12.12 -15.81 -31.82
C GLN A 533 -13.49 -15.20 -32.11
N LYS A 534 -13.56 -14.35 -33.15
CA LYS A 534 -14.82 -13.71 -33.60
C LYS A 534 -15.59 -13.06 -32.43
N TYR A 535 -14.91 -12.20 -31.66
CA TYR A 535 -15.43 -11.51 -30.47
C TYR A 535 -15.78 -12.43 -29.28
N GLN A 536 -15.62 -13.74 -29.40
CA GLN A 536 -15.76 -14.66 -28.27
C GLN A 536 -14.43 -14.84 -27.59
N HIS A 537 -14.41 -14.64 -26.27
CA HIS A 537 -13.25 -14.79 -25.42
C HIS A 537 -13.18 -16.20 -24.81
N TYR A 538 -11.98 -16.73 -24.73
CA TYR A 538 -11.64 -18.03 -24.15
C TYR A 538 -10.53 -17.82 -23.12
N TYR A 539 -10.88 -17.98 -21.86
CA TYR A 539 -9.99 -17.78 -20.73
C TYR A 539 -9.33 -19.08 -20.30
N CYS A 540 -8.12 -18.98 -19.80
CA CYS A 540 -7.39 -20.08 -19.21
C CYS A 540 -6.92 -19.72 -17.81
N ASN A 541 -7.14 -20.61 -16.84
CA ASN A 541 -6.62 -20.46 -15.47
C ASN A 541 -5.50 -21.49 -15.18
N ASP A 542 -4.92 -22.09 -16.22
CA ASP A 542 -3.73 -22.93 -16.14
C ASP A 542 -2.59 -22.24 -16.86
N ARG A 543 -1.71 -21.58 -16.10
CA ARG A 543 -0.62 -20.78 -16.68
C ARG A 543 0.41 -21.61 -17.41
N SER A 544 0.52 -22.90 -17.10
CA SER A 544 1.38 -23.82 -17.83
C SER A 544 0.87 -24.12 -19.24
N ALA A 545 -0.45 -23.98 -19.43
CA ALA A 545 -1.14 -24.21 -20.70
C ALA A 545 -1.28 -22.93 -21.57
N TYR A 546 -0.78 -21.78 -21.13
CA TYR A 546 -0.89 -20.54 -21.91
C TYR A 546 -0.28 -20.68 -23.30
N ALA A 547 -1.09 -20.45 -24.29
CA ALA A 547 -0.73 -20.55 -25.72
C ALA A 547 -1.65 -19.69 -26.56
N ASP A 548 -1.15 -19.26 -27.73
CA ASP A 548 -1.93 -18.47 -28.67
C ASP A 548 -2.91 -19.35 -29.46
N LYS A 549 -4.09 -18.81 -29.77
CA LYS A 549 -5.11 -19.42 -30.65
C LYS A 549 -5.62 -20.80 -30.19
N VAL A 550 -5.68 -21.03 -28.89
CA VAL A 550 -6.30 -22.23 -28.30
C VAL A 550 -7.69 -21.84 -27.78
N TYR A 551 -8.71 -22.63 -28.18
CA TYR A 551 -10.12 -22.32 -27.91
C TYR A 551 -10.87 -23.51 -27.29
N ASN A 552 -10.14 -24.44 -26.68
CA ASN A 552 -10.66 -25.65 -26.01
C ASN A 552 -9.64 -26.18 -24.98
N GLY A 553 -9.93 -27.31 -24.37
CA GLY A 553 -9.06 -27.92 -23.35
C GLY A 553 -8.99 -27.08 -22.10
N SER A 554 -7.79 -26.53 -21.77
CA SER A 554 -7.61 -25.65 -20.63
C SER A 554 -8.22 -24.26 -20.82
N TYR A 555 -8.62 -23.90 -22.06
CA TYR A 555 -9.30 -22.64 -22.38
C TYR A 555 -10.81 -22.86 -22.39
N PHE A 556 -11.53 -22.21 -21.49
CA PHE A 556 -12.97 -22.25 -21.42
C PHE A 556 -13.60 -21.03 -22.07
N LYS A 557 -14.76 -21.23 -22.68
CA LYS A 557 -15.54 -20.17 -23.30
C LYS A 557 -16.21 -19.31 -22.24
N VAL A 558 -16.01 -17.98 -22.27
CA VAL A 558 -16.73 -17.06 -21.39
C VAL A 558 -18.21 -17.04 -21.75
N GLY A 559 -19.09 -16.98 -20.75
CA GLY A 559 -20.55 -17.13 -20.87
C GLY A 559 -21.27 -16.03 -21.66
N TYR A 560 -20.53 -15.05 -22.20
CA TYR A 560 -21.07 -13.95 -23.03
C TYR A 560 -20.10 -13.59 -24.16
N VAL A 561 -20.58 -12.84 -25.15
CA VAL A 561 -19.78 -12.37 -26.29
C VAL A 561 -19.45 -10.89 -26.11
N ALA A 562 -18.24 -10.50 -26.50
CA ALA A 562 -17.81 -9.11 -26.48
C ALA A 562 -18.59 -8.24 -27.49
N GLY A 563 -18.60 -6.93 -27.23
CA GLY A 563 -19.12 -5.93 -28.15
C GLY A 563 -18.33 -5.89 -29.45
N THR A 564 -19.03 -5.72 -30.56
CA THR A 564 -18.43 -5.70 -31.91
C THR A 564 -18.02 -4.30 -32.37
N ALA A 565 -18.45 -3.26 -31.66
CA ALA A 565 -18.15 -1.88 -31.99
C ALA A 565 -17.08 -1.32 -31.03
N GLU A 566 -16.29 -0.38 -31.53
CA GLU A 566 -15.32 0.36 -30.74
C GLU A 566 -15.95 1.58 -30.05
N GLY A 567 -15.41 1.98 -28.91
CA GLY A 567 -15.90 3.16 -28.18
C GLY A 567 -15.57 3.12 -26.70
N TYR A 568 -15.92 4.18 -25.96
CA TYR A 568 -15.77 4.19 -24.53
C TYR A 568 -16.66 3.16 -23.86
N VAL A 569 -16.09 2.41 -22.91
CA VAL A 569 -16.75 1.29 -22.22
C VAL A 569 -17.91 1.78 -21.38
N LYS A 570 -19.12 1.26 -21.67
CA LYS A 570 -20.33 1.49 -20.89
C LYS A 570 -20.60 0.33 -19.94
N THR A 571 -20.51 -0.90 -20.45
CA THR A 571 -20.86 -2.10 -19.70
C THR A 571 -19.82 -3.20 -19.94
N PHE A 572 -19.37 -3.81 -18.84
CA PHE A 572 -18.69 -5.09 -18.88
C PHE A 572 -19.68 -6.24 -18.69
N GLY A 573 -19.51 -7.31 -19.43
CA GLY A 573 -20.28 -8.53 -19.29
C GLY A 573 -20.14 -9.13 -17.91
N TYR A 574 -20.98 -10.10 -17.59
CA TYR A 574 -21.01 -10.78 -16.31
C TYR A 574 -21.29 -12.27 -16.49
N ASP A 575 -20.42 -13.08 -15.92
CA ASP A 575 -20.57 -14.52 -15.79
C ASP A 575 -20.54 -14.86 -14.30
N PRO A 576 -21.61 -15.45 -13.72
CA PRO A 576 -21.65 -15.75 -12.28
C PRO A 576 -20.57 -16.75 -11.82
N GLU A 577 -20.11 -17.65 -12.70
CA GLU A 577 -19.07 -18.62 -12.39
C GLU A 577 -17.67 -17.97 -12.37
N TRP A 578 -17.50 -16.93 -13.19
CA TRP A 578 -16.25 -16.19 -13.38
C TRP A 578 -16.51 -14.68 -13.24
N SER A 579 -16.96 -14.30 -12.06
CA SER A 579 -17.54 -12.96 -11.81
C SER A 579 -16.56 -11.80 -12.00
N GLU A 580 -15.26 -12.05 -11.88
CA GLU A 580 -14.19 -11.07 -12.10
C GLU A 580 -13.89 -10.81 -13.59
N ILE A 581 -14.28 -11.69 -14.51
CA ILE A 581 -14.01 -11.49 -15.95
C ILE A 581 -14.77 -10.27 -16.47
N GLU A 582 -14.03 -9.33 -17.04
CA GLU A 582 -14.51 -8.04 -17.51
C GLU A 582 -14.13 -7.80 -18.99
N ILE A 583 -15.06 -8.14 -19.87
CA ILE A 583 -14.95 -7.88 -21.30
C ILE A 583 -16.06 -6.91 -21.68
N CYS A 584 -15.73 -5.87 -22.44
CA CYS A 584 -16.71 -4.87 -22.88
C CYS A 584 -17.78 -5.52 -23.75
N THR A 585 -19.04 -5.41 -23.34
CA THR A 585 -20.22 -5.87 -24.09
C THR A 585 -21.01 -4.73 -24.70
N GLU A 586 -20.92 -3.54 -24.13
CA GLU A 586 -21.59 -2.34 -24.61
C GLU A 586 -20.67 -1.12 -24.49
N ASN A 587 -20.56 -0.35 -25.54
CA ASN A 587 -19.89 0.94 -25.58
C ASN A 587 -20.92 2.08 -25.71
N GLY A 588 -20.47 3.33 -25.87
CA GLY A 588 -21.34 4.51 -25.96
C GLY A 588 -21.25 5.40 -24.71
N ALA A 589 -20.27 5.16 -23.85
CA ALA A 589 -19.84 6.07 -22.79
C ALA A 589 -18.99 7.23 -23.33
N SER A 590 -18.32 7.94 -22.46
CA SER A 590 -17.33 8.98 -22.76
C SER A 590 -16.14 8.88 -21.80
N SER A 591 -15.10 9.67 -22.02
CA SER A 591 -13.95 9.77 -21.08
C SER A 591 -14.31 10.24 -19.68
N ASN A 592 -15.57 10.63 -19.42
CA ASN A 592 -16.07 11.13 -18.13
C ASN A 592 -17.34 10.41 -17.63
N THR A 593 -17.70 9.29 -18.26
CA THR A 593 -18.90 8.52 -17.87
C THR A 593 -18.61 7.03 -17.84
N TYR A 594 -19.33 6.29 -16.99
CA TYR A 594 -19.21 4.85 -16.78
C TYR A 594 -17.78 4.42 -16.44
N PHE A 595 -17.03 3.73 -17.35
CA PHE A 595 -15.67 3.28 -17.11
C PHE A 595 -14.58 4.22 -17.64
N CYS A 596 -14.95 5.27 -18.37
CA CYS A 596 -14.09 6.37 -18.85
C CYS A 596 -13.00 5.98 -19.86
N ASP A 597 -12.76 4.72 -20.13
CA ASP A 597 -11.68 4.19 -20.98
C ASP A 597 -12.21 3.57 -22.27
N TYR A 598 -11.35 3.42 -23.28
CA TYR A 598 -11.75 3.05 -24.64
C TYR A 598 -11.54 1.56 -24.93
N TYR A 599 -12.49 0.96 -25.61
CA TYR A 599 -12.47 -0.41 -26.12
C TYR A 599 -12.28 -0.46 -27.62
N TYR A 600 -11.31 -1.27 -28.06
CA TYR A 600 -10.99 -1.53 -29.47
C TYR A 600 -11.31 -2.98 -29.81
N ALA A 601 -12.05 -3.23 -30.89
CA ALA A 601 -12.47 -4.57 -31.29
C ALA A 601 -12.41 -4.76 -32.81
N ALA A 602 -12.07 -5.97 -33.26
CA ALA A 602 -12.19 -6.41 -34.63
C ALA A 602 -12.50 -7.91 -34.69
N GLU A 603 -13.17 -8.37 -35.74
CA GLU A 603 -13.51 -9.79 -35.93
C GLU A 603 -12.26 -10.69 -35.96
N GLY A 604 -11.13 -10.14 -36.44
CA GLY A 604 -9.83 -10.84 -36.51
C GLY A 604 -8.96 -10.69 -35.29
N GLY A 605 -9.48 -10.14 -34.19
CA GLY A 605 -8.74 -10.04 -32.94
C GLY A 605 -8.50 -11.42 -32.31
N GLU A 606 -7.32 -11.64 -31.75
CA GLU A 606 -6.87 -12.93 -31.19
C GLU A 606 -6.31 -12.82 -29.78
N VAL A 607 -5.83 -11.65 -29.38
CA VAL A 607 -5.20 -11.38 -28.08
C VAL A 607 -5.69 -10.09 -27.45
N VAL A 608 -5.55 -9.97 -26.13
CA VAL A 608 -5.87 -8.77 -25.37
C VAL A 608 -4.59 -8.02 -25.00
N ILE A 609 -4.58 -6.72 -25.23
CA ILE A 609 -3.65 -5.79 -24.62
C ILE A 609 -4.45 -4.73 -23.86
N SER A 610 -3.90 -4.21 -22.76
CA SER A 610 -4.61 -3.27 -21.89
C SER A 610 -3.77 -2.06 -21.50
N GLY A 611 -4.41 -1.02 -20.94
CA GLY A 611 -3.76 0.12 -20.32
C GLY A 611 -3.59 1.33 -21.23
N GLY A 612 -3.56 1.16 -22.55
CA GLY A 612 -3.24 2.25 -23.48
C GLY A 612 -1.74 2.48 -23.65
N SER A 613 -1.39 3.47 -24.45
CA SER A 613 -0.02 3.82 -24.77
C SER A 613 0.16 5.33 -24.92
N VAL A 614 1.37 5.76 -25.22
CA VAL A 614 1.74 7.16 -25.49
C VAL A 614 0.90 7.85 -26.59
N LEU A 615 0.10 7.10 -27.34
CA LEU A 615 -0.66 7.59 -28.51
C LEU A 615 -2.19 7.63 -28.26
N ARG A 616 -2.69 7.35 -27.07
CA ARG A 616 -4.13 7.08 -26.87
C ARG A 616 -4.88 8.13 -26.04
N GLY A 617 -4.16 9.11 -25.49
CA GLY A 617 -4.76 10.24 -24.78
C GLY A 617 -5.82 9.79 -23.75
N ALA A 618 -6.97 10.44 -23.79
CA ALA A 618 -8.11 10.15 -22.89
C ALA A 618 -8.71 8.75 -23.06
N GLY A 619 -8.38 8.01 -24.11
CA GLY A 619 -8.82 6.62 -24.29
C GLY A 619 -8.01 5.59 -23.51
N SER A 620 -6.86 6.00 -22.94
CA SER A 620 -6.03 5.17 -22.07
C SER A 620 -6.61 5.05 -20.68
N GLY A 621 -6.31 3.95 -20.01
CA GLY A 621 -6.65 3.72 -18.59
C GLY A 621 -6.74 2.24 -18.28
N PRO A 622 -6.93 1.87 -17.00
CA PRO A 622 -6.92 0.46 -16.60
C PRO A 622 -8.03 -0.35 -17.26
N PHE A 623 -9.17 0.26 -17.55
CA PHE A 623 -10.32 -0.40 -18.19
C PHE A 623 -10.24 -0.38 -19.73
N SER A 624 -9.18 0.21 -20.31
CA SER A 624 -8.94 0.17 -21.74
C SER A 624 -8.50 -1.22 -22.18
N ARG A 625 -9.23 -1.80 -23.15
CA ARG A 625 -8.97 -3.11 -23.71
C ARG A 625 -8.84 -3.00 -25.24
N HIS A 626 -7.76 -3.52 -25.78
CA HIS A 626 -7.54 -3.57 -27.20
C HIS A 626 -7.56 -5.02 -27.67
N CYS A 627 -8.68 -5.43 -28.23
CA CYS A 627 -9.02 -6.79 -28.61
C CYS A 627 -9.04 -6.96 -30.14
N SER A 628 -8.39 -6.07 -30.90
CA SER A 628 -8.39 -6.13 -32.36
C SER A 628 -7.07 -6.64 -32.99
N ASN A 629 -6.09 -7.02 -32.14
CA ASN A 629 -4.77 -7.45 -32.63
C ASN A 629 -4.67 -8.96 -32.79
N SER A 630 -3.89 -9.39 -33.80
CA SER A 630 -3.53 -10.80 -33.96
C SER A 630 -2.46 -11.20 -32.91
N ALA A 631 -2.35 -12.49 -32.61
CA ALA A 631 -1.31 -13.04 -31.74
C ALA A 631 0.11 -12.82 -32.28
N GLY A 632 0.24 -12.64 -33.63
CA GLY A 632 1.50 -12.32 -34.30
C GLY A 632 1.85 -10.82 -34.30
N ALA A 633 1.03 -9.95 -33.74
CA ALA A 633 1.31 -8.51 -33.69
C ALA A 633 2.56 -8.21 -32.87
N SER A 634 3.45 -7.39 -33.44
CA SER A 634 4.74 -7.02 -32.85
C SER A 634 5.02 -5.57 -33.23
N ILE A 635 4.74 -4.65 -32.31
CA ILE A 635 4.74 -3.21 -32.57
C ILE A 635 5.54 -2.51 -31.49
N TRP A 636 6.17 -1.36 -31.79
CA TRP A 636 7.04 -0.61 -30.89
C TRP A 636 6.33 -0.08 -29.62
N TYR A 637 5.01 -0.04 -29.59
CA TYR A 637 4.21 0.34 -28.41
C TYR A 637 3.43 -0.84 -27.80
N PHE A 638 3.83 -2.10 -28.08
CA PHE A 638 3.33 -3.31 -27.42
C PHE A 638 4.42 -3.92 -26.57
N GLY A 639 4.16 -4.09 -25.29
CA GLY A 639 5.08 -4.60 -24.28
C GLY A 639 4.49 -5.73 -23.46
N GLY A 640 5.28 -6.21 -22.51
CA GLY A 640 4.89 -7.24 -21.56
C GLY A 640 5.54 -7.01 -20.21
N ARG A 641 5.02 -7.66 -19.18
CA ARG A 641 5.52 -7.63 -17.81
C ARG A 641 5.70 -9.04 -17.29
N PRO A 642 6.80 -9.36 -16.57
CA PRO A 642 6.97 -10.67 -15.96
C PRO A 642 6.22 -10.76 -14.63
N GLN A 643 5.41 -11.78 -14.40
CA GLN A 643 4.86 -12.10 -13.07
C GLN A 643 5.40 -13.43 -12.55
N ALA A 644 5.35 -13.62 -11.23
CA ALA A 644 5.80 -14.86 -10.59
C ALA A 644 4.82 -15.32 -9.50
N ARG A 645 4.89 -16.62 -9.17
CA ARG A 645 4.02 -17.25 -8.17
C ARG A 645 4.84 -18.12 -7.23
N LYS A 646 4.41 -18.17 -5.96
CA LYS A 646 5.05 -19.00 -4.93
C LYS A 646 4.06 -19.99 -4.32
#